data_7680221234e29340df74227ed265da38
#
_entry.id   7680221234e29340df74227ed265da38
#
_cell.length_a   1.000
_cell.length_b   1.000
_cell.length_c   1.000
_cell.angle_alpha   90.00
_cell.angle_beta   90.00
_cell.angle_gamma   90.00
#
_symmetry.space_group_name_H-M   'P 1'
#
loop_
_entity.id
_entity.type
_entity.pdbx_description
1 polymer ?
#
loop_
_entity_poly.entity_id
_entity_poly.type
_entity_poly.pdbx_seq_one_letter_code
_entity_poly.pdbx_strand_id
1 'polypeptide(L)'
;NVVGSAKSWYRHVSALSSFIGYKSRYKTKKLPLIGLFMARLYPITDLYLEPKMTQLVDLQPLEPWQEVRSTPQDWAEADPKLLETFLGQLHLIRAFEEEILELSGQGLVHGPAHSSVGQEGGAVGSIVGLRSSDGVNGSHRGHHQFLAKAISHISPHLDLNNLVSEEMQAMLQKTAAEILGLDQGFSHGRGGSMHLQWLEAGALGTNAIVGGGVPLAAGNAWNQLHSGTDDLTISYFGDGAVNIGSVLESMNLTAAWNVPLVFFIENNLYAVSTTVAEATKEDRLSGRGVGFGIPSYRVDGMDPLAVWKAMRLAESHARSGKGPVVIEAEVYRFFHQNGAFPGSAFGYRSKEEEESWRARDPLERVANEMKALGLVDDDLVAGVRDQAIAAMKKFSEQLLEPDPEGKEGSRRIRPELWPPAEFVDYGVRSDASELEGARTEELESFTGELKDTRFVDAIANGIDRAMERDDRIVILGEDVHKLKGGTNGATKGIPEKYPERILGTPISENAFAGLAGGMALDGRFRPVVEFMYPDFMWVAADQVFNQIGKARHMFGGEGKVPLVLRTKVAMGSGYGSQHLMDPAGIFATAPGWRIVAASNPFDYVGLMNAALALEDPVLVIEHVDLYTSRGPAPVDDFDYQIELGKAKIVRPGKDLTILTYMNMVGKSLEAVEQTGLDAEVVDLRWLDRASLDWETIGESIRKTNAVMIVEQGVQGTSYGSWLSDEIQRRFFDYLDQPVMRVHGREASPSISKVLEQQAIAKTEDVVAALSAVKAGFGRN
;
A
#
# COMPACT_ATOMS: atom_id res chain seq x y z
N ASN A 1 -48.87 -14.40 -7.50
CA ASN A 1 -49.09 -12.92 -7.58
C ASN A 1 -47.99 -12.19 -8.38
N VAL A 2 -47.78 -12.61 -9.63
CA VAL A 2 -46.81 -11.98 -10.56
C VAL A 2 -47.51 -11.35 -11.79
N VAL A 3 -48.79 -11.08 -11.74
CA VAL A 3 -49.57 -10.55 -12.86
C VAL A 3 -49.85 -9.00 -12.71
N GLY A 4 -49.35 -8.39 -11.62
CA GLY A 4 -49.63 -6.96 -11.33
C GLY A 4 -48.64 -5.95 -11.92
N SER A 5 -47.44 -6.32 -12.34
CA SER A 5 -46.38 -5.36 -12.72
C SER A 5 -46.27 -5.04 -14.22
N ALA A 6 -46.86 -5.83 -15.08
CA ALA A 6 -46.77 -5.63 -16.53
C ALA A 6 -47.70 -4.51 -17.08
N LYS A 7 -48.77 -4.17 -16.34
CA LYS A 7 -49.70 -3.09 -16.76
C LYS A 7 -49.25 -1.67 -16.43
N SER A 8 -48.27 -1.50 -15.54
CA SER A 8 -47.70 -0.19 -15.22
C SER A 8 -46.68 0.26 -16.25
N TRP A 9 -45.96 -0.67 -16.87
CA TRP A 9 -44.90 -0.35 -17.85
C TRP A 9 -45.48 0.16 -19.21
N TYR A 10 -46.65 -0.35 -19.58
CA TYR A 10 -47.29 0.06 -20.85
C TYR A 10 -47.87 1.48 -20.83
N ARG A 11 -48.10 2.07 -19.64
CA ARG A 11 -48.60 3.46 -19.55
C ARG A 11 -47.49 4.51 -19.61
N HIS A 12 -46.22 4.14 -19.44
CA HIS A 12 -45.11 5.09 -19.51
C HIS A 12 -44.49 5.20 -20.91
N VAL A 13 -44.69 4.23 -21.79
CA VAL A 13 -44.17 4.26 -23.15
C VAL A 13 -45.09 5.06 -24.07
N SER A 14 -46.42 5.15 -23.79
CA SER A 14 -47.38 5.95 -24.60
C SER A 14 -47.34 7.46 -24.28
N ALA A 15 -46.66 7.87 -23.17
CA ALA A 15 -46.54 9.28 -22.79
C ALA A 15 -45.30 9.96 -23.41
N LEU A 16 -44.36 9.21 -23.97
CA LEU A 16 -43.13 9.75 -24.57
C LEU A 16 -43.26 10.07 -26.06
N SER A 17 -44.36 9.66 -26.72
CA SER A 17 -44.61 9.96 -28.16
C SER A 17 -45.26 11.33 -28.40
N SER A 18 -45.68 12.07 -27.38
CA SER A 18 -46.37 13.34 -27.49
C SER A 18 -45.53 14.59 -27.21
N PHE A 19 -44.21 14.43 -26.95
CA PHE A 19 -43.36 15.57 -26.55
C PHE A 19 -42.26 15.97 -27.54
N ILE A 20 -42.26 15.45 -28.78
CA ILE A 20 -41.34 15.90 -29.83
C ILE A 20 -42.13 16.52 -30.98
N GLY A 21 -42.61 17.74 -30.75
CA GLY A 21 -43.12 18.62 -31.75
C GLY A 21 -42.01 19.56 -32.25
N TYR A 22 -41.23 19.14 -33.22
CA TYR A 22 -40.37 20.05 -33.96
C TYR A 22 -40.71 20.00 -35.44
N LYS A 23 -41.35 21.09 -35.95
CA LYS A 23 -41.61 21.30 -37.37
C LYS A 23 -40.30 21.61 -38.09
N SER A 24 -39.80 20.66 -38.88
CA SER A 24 -38.78 20.92 -39.88
C SER A 24 -39.37 20.84 -41.27
N ARG A 25 -39.29 21.95 -42.00
CA ARG A 25 -39.61 22.03 -43.42
C ARG A 25 -38.48 21.47 -44.26
N TYR A 26 -38.57 20.21 -44.67
CA TYR A 26 -37.87 19.74 -45.88
C TYR A 26 -38.73 18.74 -46.63
N LYS A 27 -38.88 18.98 -47.94
CA LYS A 27 -39.63 18.15 -48.87
C LYS A 27 -38.94 16.81 -49.08
N THR A 28 -39.59 15.72 -48.70
CA THR A 28 -39.13 14.36 -48.89
C THR A 28 -39.35 13.90 -50.34
N LYS A 29 -38.26 13.56 -51.04
CA LYS A 29 -38.31 12.62 -52.17
C LYS A 29 -38.32 11.20 -51.59
N LYS A 30 -39.25 10.39 -52.09
CA LYS A 30 -39.51 9.00 -51.73
C LYS A 30 -38.24 8.14 -51.87
N LEU A 31 -37.84 7.47 -50.82
CA LEU A 31 -36.95 6.30 -50.83
C LEU A 31 -37.73 5.09 -50.31
N PRO A 32 -37.93 4.02 -51.11
CA PRO A 32 -38.69 2.84 -50.69
C PRO A 32 -37.82 1.74 -50.12
N LEU A 33 -36.87 2.06 -49.21
CA LEU A 33 -35.94 1.07 -48.65
C LEU A 33 -35.96 0.96 -47.13
N ILE A 34 -36.74 1.76 -46.42
CA ILE A 34 -36.84 1.70 -44.96
C ILE A 34 -37.88 0.65 -44.49
N GLY A 35 -38.83 0.30 -45.34
CA GLY A 35 -39.86 -0.69 -45.02
C GLY A 35 -39.42 -2.14 -44.98
N LEU A 36 -38.28 -2.48 -45.59
CA LEU A 36 -37.77 -3.88 -45.61
C LEU A 36 -36.74 -4.20 -44.52
N PHE A 37 -36.25 -3.22 -43.81
CA PHE A 37 -35.27 -3.46 -42.71
C PHE A 37 -35.94 -3.67 -41.34
N MET A 38 -37.17 -3.20 -41.18
CA MET A 38 -37.92 -3.37 -39.91
C MET A 38 -38.74 -4.70 -39.87
N ALA A 39 -38.86 -5.43 -40.97
CA ALA A 39 -39.57 -6.70 -41.05
C ALA A 39 -38.68 -7.94 -40.74
N ARG A 40 -37.40 -7.73 -40.38
CA ARG A 40 -36.48 -8.78 -39.87
C ARG A 40 -36.08 -8.58 -38.42
N LEU A 41 -36.78 -7.74 -37.68
CA LEU A 41 -36.78 -7.87 -36.21
C LEU A 41 -37.65 -9.08 -35.90
N TYR A 42 -37.05 -10.13 -35.44
CA TYR A 42 -37.69 -11.33 -34.92
C TYR A 42 -38.89 -10.91 -34.07
N PRO A 43 -40.05 -11.56 -34.24
CA PRO A 43 -41.18 -11.29 -33.37
C PRO A 43 -40.75 -11.55 -31.93
N ILE A 44 -40.90 -10.56 -31.07
CA ILE A 44 -40.56 -10.60 -29.64
C ILE A 44 -41.30 -11.76 -28.92
N THR A 45 -42.26 -12.35 -29.57
CA THR A 45 -43.03 -13.52 -29.09
C THR A 45 -42.25 -14.83 -29.11
N ASP A 46 -41.17 -14.97 -29.88
CA ASP A 46 -40.36 -16.23 -29.91
C ASP A 46 -39.15 -16.23 -28.94
N LEU A 47 -38.96 -15.13 -28.22
CA LEU A 47 -37.90 -15.04 -27.17
C LEU A 47 -38.31 -15.64 -25.82
N TYR A 48 -39.55 -16.07 -25.68
CA TYR A 48 -40.06 -16.80 -24.51
C TYR A 48 -40.48 -18.24 -24.84
N LEU A 49 -39.74 -18.89 -25.74
CA LEU A 49 -39.73 -20.36 -25.70
C LEU A 49 -39.18 -20.76 -24.34
N GLU A 50 -39.96 -21.49 -23.56
CA GLU A 50 -39.48 -22.17 -22.35
C GLU A 50 -38.14 -22.82 -22.75
N PRO A 51 -37.04 -22.56 -22.00
CA PRO A 51 -35.78 -23.15 -22.35
C PRO A 51 -36.02 -24.66 -22.43
N LYS A 52 -35.84 -25.27 -23.59
CA LYS A 52 -35.74 -26.72 -23.72
C LYS A 52 -34.85 -27.16 -22.57
N MET A 53 -35.30 -28.11 -21.74
CA MET A 53 -34.60 -28.51 -20.50
C MET A 53 -33.12 -28.50 -20.70
N THR A 54 -32.48 -27.40 -20.23
CA THR A 54 -31.03 -27.25 -20.25
C THR A 54 -30.52 -28.28 -19.26
N GLN A 55 -29.66 -29.18 -19.69
CA GLN A 55 -29.00 -30.09 -18.76
C GLN A 55 -28.08 -29.26 -17.86
N LEU A 56 -28.43 -29.12 -16.59
CA LEU A 56 -27.60 -28.52 -15.57
C LEU A 56 -26.60 -29.58 -15.10
N VAL A 57 -25.34 -29.20 -15.00
CA VAL A 57 -24.28 -30.04 -14.45
C VAL A 57 -23.67 -29.29 -13.27
N ASP A 58 -23.64 -29.93 -12.10
CA ASP A 58 -23.01 -29.38 -10.91
C ASP A 58 -21.50 -29.38 -11.09
N LEU A 59 -20.88 -28.19 -10.94
CA LEU A 59 -19.44 -28.02 -10.95
C LEU A 59 -18.90 -28.19 -9.53
N GLN A 60 -17.81 -28.93 -9.41
CA GLN A 60 -17.12 -29.07 -8.13
C GLN A 60 -16.03 -27.99 -8.00
N PRO A 61 -15.76 -27.50 -6.77
CA PRO A 61 -14.59 -26.64 -6.54
C PRO A 61 -13.30 -27.32 -7.01
N LEU A 62 -12.33 -26.50 -7.45
CA LEU A 62 -11.01 -27.00 -7.87
C LEU A 62 -10.25 -27.57 -6.67
N GLU A 63 -10.34 -26.91 -5.52
CA GLU A 63 -9.63 -27.24 -4.28
C GLU A 63 -10.61 -27.50 -3.12
N PRO A 64 -10.17 -28.16 -2.03
CA PRO A 64 -11.02 -28.50 -0.89
C PRO A 64 -11.62 -27.29 -0.19
N TRP A 65 -12.86 -27.40 0.25
CA TRP A 65 -13.52 -26.47 1.16
C TRP A 65 -14.10 -27.26 2.32
N GLN A 66 -13.47 -27.19 3.50
CA GLN A 66 -13.71 -28.10 4.60
C GLN A 66 -13.69 -27.39 5.96
N GLU A 67 -14.38 -28.00 6.93
CA GLU A 67 -14.29 -27.61 8.33
C GLU A 67 -13.32 -28.52 9.08
N VAL A 68 -12.40 -27.93 9.84
CA VAL A 68 -11.42 -28.64 10.68
C VAL A 68 -11.89 -28.57 12.14
N ARG A 69 -11.93 -29.70 12.81
CA ARG A 69 -12.30 -29.83 14.23
C ARG A 69 -11.26 -30.61 14.99
N SER A 70 -11.09 -30.31 16.27
CA SER A 70 -10.41 -31.20 17.21
C SER A 70 -11.38 -32.22 17.80
N THR A 71 -10.84 -33.34 18.21
CA THR A 71 -11.57 -34.40 18.92
C THR A 71 -10.90 -34.65 20.27
N PRO A 72 -11.60 -35.31 21.24
CA PRO A 72 -10.94 -35.70 22.51
C PRO A 72 -9.68 -36.56 22.31
N GLN A 73 -9.63 -37.34 21.23
CA GLN A 73 -8.43 -38.12 20.88
C GLN A 73 -7.28 -37.23 20.43
N ASP A 74 -7.57 -36.19 19.65
CA ASP A 74 -6.52 -35.23 19.24
C ASP A 74 -5.89 -34.53 20.44
N TRP A 75 -6.68 -34.16 21.45
CA TRP A 75 -6.18 -33.60 22.70
C TRP A 75 -5.33 -34.60 23.50
N ALA A 76 -5.75 -35.88 23.57
CA ALA A 76 -5.01 -36.91 24.26
C ALA A 76 -3.68 -37.29 23.56
N GLU A 77 -3.59 -37.14 22.25
CA GLU A 77 -2.42 -37.44 21.43
C GLU A 77 -1.51 -36.20 21.19
N ALA A 78 -1.95 -35.01 21.59
CA ALA A 78 -1.16 -33.78 21.43
C ALA A 78 0.10 -33.81 22.29
N ASP A 79 1.21 -33.28 21.79
CA ASP A 79 2.44 -33.12 22.57
C ASP A 79 2.17 -32.26 23.81
N PRO A 80 2.44 -32.76 25.03
CA PRO A 80 2.28 -31.97 26.24
C PRO A 80 2.97 -30.60 26.19
N LYS A 81 4.15 -30.50 25.57
CA LYS A 81 4.86 -29.22 25.41
C LYS A 81 4.14 -28.24 24.53
N LEU A 82 3.41 -28.72 23.52
CA LEU A 82 2.55 -27.88 22.69
C LEU A 82 1.41 -27.28 23.53
N LEU A 83 0.76 -28.10 24.34
CA LEU A 83 -0.35 -27.67 25.21
C LEU A 83 0.15 -26.72 26.32
N GLU A 84 1.30 -26.98 26.92
CA GLU A 84 1.95 -26.05 27.86
C GLU A 84 2.25 -24.71 27.21
N THR A 85 2.75 -24.71 25.97
CA THR A 85 3.02 -23.49 25.20
C THR A 85 1.71 -22.73 24.89
N PHE A 86 0.65 -23.43 24.51
CA PHE A 86 -0.65 -22.79 24.34
C PHE A 86 -1.13 -22.10 25.61
N LEU A 87 -1.13 -22.83 26.75
CA LEU A 87 -1.59 -22.29 28.02
C LEU A 87 -0.78 -21.05 28.43
N GLY A 88 0.56 -21.15 28.35
CA GLY A 88 1.44 -20.06 28.69
C GLY A 88 1.25 -18.83 27.84
N GLN A 89 1.20 -18.99 26.49
CA GLN A 89 0.97 -17.87 25.57
C GLN A 89 -0.39 -17.21 25.76
N LEU A 90 -1.46 -18.00 25.91
CA LEU A 90 -2.80 -17.49 26.15
C LEU A 90 -2.85 -16.61 27.41
N HIS A 91 -2.23 -17.04 28.51
CA HIS A 91 -2.19 -16.23 29.74
C HIS A 91 -1.35 -14.97 29.60
N LEU A 92 -0.19 -15.02 28.90
CA LEU A 92 0.65 -13.85 28.67
C LEU A 92 -0.07 -12.81 27.81
N ILE A 93 -0.72 -13.23 26.72
CA ILE A 93 -1.43 -12.33 25.81
C ILE A 93 -2.64 -11.72 26.51
N ARG A 94 -3.43 -12.54 27.24
CA ARG A 94 -4.58 -12.06 28.00
C ARG A 94 -4.18 -11.02 29.04
N ALA A 95 -3.16 -11.30 29.85
CA ALA A 95 -2.68 -10.37 30.89
C ALA A 95 -2.14 -9.08 30.29
N PHE A 96 -1.44 -9.16 29.14
CA PHE A 96 -0.96 -7.96 28.43
C PHE A 96 -2.13 -7.08 27.94
N GLU A 97 -3.11 -7.69 27.30
CA GLU A 97 -4.27 -6.97 26.78
C GLU A 97 -5.10 -6.31 27.90
N GLU A 98 -5.27 -7.02 29.03
CA GLU A 98 -6.01 -6.50 30.18
C GLU A 98 -5.26 -5.31 30.83
N GLU A 99 -3.92 -5.36 30.92
CA GLU A 99 -3.11 -4.23 31.41
C GLU A 99 -3.21 -3.04 30.42
N ILE A 100 -3.12 -3.25 29.12
CA ILE A 100 -3.28 -2.17 28.12
C ILE A 100 -4.69 -1.55 28.17
N LEU A 101 -5.73 -2.36 28.41
CA LEU A 101 -7.09 -1.84 28.61
C LEU A 101 -7.20 -1.02 29.89
N GLU A 102 -6.55 -1.43 30.97
CA GLU A 102 -6.49 -0.66 32.22
C GLU A 102 -5.79 0.70 32.00
N LEU A 103 -4.61 0.68 31.34
CA LEU A 103 -3.87 1.89 31.03
C LEU A 103 -4.67 2.83 30.10
N SER A 104 -5.37 2.27 29.13
CA SER A 104 -6.28 3.02 28.25
C SER A 104 -7.44 3.65 29.04
N GLY A 105 -8.01 2.92 30.00
CA GLY A 105 -9.04 3.42 30.90
C GLY A 105 -8.57 4.57 31.80
N GLN A 106 -7.28 4.62 32.13
CA GLN A 106 -6.64 5.71 32.87
C GLN A 106 -6.25 6.91 31.95
N GLY A 107 -6.45 6.81 30.63
CA GLY A 107 -6.09 7.86 29.66
C GLY A 107 -4.59 7.92 29.32
N LEU A 108 -3.82 6.88 29.65
CA LEU A 108 -2.37 6.81 29.41
C LEU A 108 -2.04 6.35 27.99
N VAL A 109 -2.93 5.62 27.32
CA VAL A 109 -2.80 5.28 25.89
C VAL A 109 -3.39 6.40 25.05
N HIS A 110 -2.57 7.03 24.23
CA HIS A 110 -3.02 8.07 23.31
C HIS A 110 -3.63 7.44 22.05
N GLY A 111 -4.89 7.73 21.76
CA GLY A 111 -5.62 7.13 20.65
C GLY A 111 -6.33 5.81 20.98
N PRO A 112 -6.83 5.08 19.98
CA PRO A 112 -7.62 3.87 20.21
C PRO A 112 -6.74 2.66 20.51
N ALA A 113 -7.08 1.93 21.60
CA ALA A 113 -6.55 0.60 21.88
C ALA A 113 -7.57 -0.46 21.41
N HIS A 114 -7.19 -1.27 20.43
CA HIS A 114 -8.05 -2.31 19.87
C HIS A 114 -7.71 -3.67 20.50
N SER A 115 -8.30 -3.93 21.66
CA SER A 115 -8.04 -5.18 22.39
C SER A 115 -8.47 -6.43 21.62
N SER A 116 -7.64 -7.46 21.67
CA SER A 116 -7.87 -8.77 21.08
C SER A 116 -8.41 -9.80 22.08
N VAL A 117 -8.76 -9.40 23.31
CA VAL A 117 -9.31 -10.30 24.32
C VAL A 117 -10.50 -11.09 23.77
N GLY A 118 -10.38 -12.43 23.82
CA GLY A 118 -11.33 -13.38 23.27
C GLY A 118 -10.94 -13.93 21.88
N GLN A 119 -9.92 -13.40 21.20
CA GLN A 119 -9.42 -13.89 19.91
C GLN A 119 -8.07 -14.63 20.00
N GLU A 120 -7.48 -14.73 21.19
CA GLU A 120 -6.14 -15.27 21.42
C GLU A 120 -5.95 -16.67 20.86
N GLY A 121 -7.00 -17.51 20.90
CA GLY A 121 -6.97 -18.89 20.43
C GLY A 121 -6.63 -19.01 18.95
N GLY A 122 -7.13 -18.09 18.12
CA GLY A 122 -6.80 -18.01 16.69
C GLY A 122 -5.32 -17.77 16.43
N ALA A 123 -4.73 -16.78 17.11
CA ALA A 123 -3.32 -16.46 16.95
C ALA A 123 -2.39 -17.53 17.55
N VAL A 124 -2.66 -17.97 18.76
CA VAL A 124 -1.82 -18.99 19.44
C VAL A 124 -1.83 -20.30 18.65
N GLY A 125 -3.00 -20.77 18.22
CA GLY A 125 -3.12 -22.01 17.45
C GLY A 125 -2.42 -21.94 16.09
N SER A 126 -2.46 -20.80 15.40
CA SER A 126 -1.87 -20.67 14.08
C SER A 126 -0.37 -20.34 14.10
N ILE A 127 0.14 -19.68 15.14
CA ILE A 127 1.53 -19.19 15.19
C ILE A 127 2.47 -20.16 15.93
N VAL A 128 1.98 -20.84 16.97
CA VAL A 128 2.82 -21.79 17.71
C VAL A 128 3.30 -22.92 16.79
N GLY A 129 4.61 -23.07 16.69
CA GLY A 129 5.28 -24.02 15.80
C GLY A 129 5.71 -23.44 14.45
N LEU A 130 5.46 -22.16 14.17
CA LEU A 130 6.05 -21.45 13.04
C LEU A 130 7.55 -21.20 13.30
N ARG A 131 8.32 -21.11 12.23
CA ARG A 131 9.72 -20.69 12.27
C ARG A 131 9.83 -19.18 12.49
N SER A 132 10.95 -18.70 13.04
CA SER A 132 11.22 -17.25 13.09
C SER A 132 11.25 -16.60 11.69
N SER A 133 11.69 -17.34 10.68
CA SER A 133 11.73 -16.91 9.27
C SER A 133 10.37 -16.85 8.58
N ASP A 134 9.33 -17.49 9.15
CA ASP A 134 7.96 -17.33 8.65
C ASP A 134 7.43 -15.94 8.98
N GLY A 135 6.76 -15.31 8.02
CA GLY A 135 6.20 -13.97 8.18
C GLY A 135 4.82 -13.97 8.84
N VAL A 136 4.56 -13.00 9.71
CA VAL A 136 3.25 -12.71 10.27
C VAL A 136 2.91 -11.25 10.03
N ASN A 137 1.87 -10.98 9.23
CA ASN A 137 1.32 -9.65 9.00
C ASN A 137 -0.03 -9.55 9.72
N GLY A 138 -0.17 -8.57 10.61
CA GLY A 138 -1.33 -8.42 11.49
C GLY A 138 -2.34 -7.37 11.04
N SER A 139 -3.54 -7.41 11.63
CA SER A 139 -4.58 -6.39 11.49
C SER A 139 -4.40 -5.24 12.48
N HIS A 140 -5.31 -4.25 12.48
CA HIS A 140 -5.36 -3.19 13.50
C HIS A 140 -5.62 -3.72 14.92
N ARG A 141 -6.22 -4.90 15.05
CA ARG A 141 -6.41 -5.68 16.28
C ARG A 141 -5.33 -6.77 16.35
N GLY A 142 -4.08 -6.37 16.32
CA GLY A 142 -2.96 -7.27 16.06
C GLY A 142 -2.08 -7.57 17.26
N HIS A 143 -2.41 -7.14 18.49
CA HIS A 143 -1.54 -7.37 19.66
C HIS A 143 -1.29 -8.86 19.89
N HIS A 144 -2.35 -9.70 19.86
CA HIS A 144 -2.23 -11.15 20.06
C HIS A 144 -1.41 -11.84 18.96
N GLN A 145 -1.53 -11.39 17.72
CA GLN A 145 -0.76 -11.91 16.57
C GLN A 145 0.73 -11.55 16.72
N PHE A 146 1.02 -10.28 17.03
CA PHE A 146 2.36 -9.81 17.28
C PHE A 146 2.99 -10.53 18.49
N LEU A 147 2.29 -10.57 19.62
CA LEU A 147 2.77 -11.20 20.83
C LEU A 147 3.00 -12.70 20.65
N ALA A 148 2.06 -13.43 20.05
CA ALA A 148 2.24 -14.86 19.79
C ALA A 148 3.49 -15.12 18.94
N LYS A 149 3.76 -14.29 17.92
CA LYS A 149 4.95 -14.41 17.08
C LYS A 149 6.23 -14.05 17.84
N ALA A 150 6.23 -12.94 18.59
CA ALA A 150 7.36 -12.49 19.39
C ALA A 150 7.70 -13.50 20.51
N ILE A 151 6.70 -14.01 21.22
CA ILE A 151 6.88 -15.03 22.26
C ILE A 151 7.46 -16.30 21.65
N SER A 152 6.91 -16.78 20.52
CA SER A 152 7.41 -17.99 19.85
C SER A 152 8.84 -17.83 19.31
N HIS A 153 9.24 -16.61 18.92
CA HIS A 153 10.61 -16.31 18.52
C HIS A 153 11.58 -16.42 19.69
N ILE A 154 11.24 -15.82 20.84
CA ILE A 154 12.08 -15.85 22.06
C ILE A 154 12.12 -17.26 22.66
N SER A 155 10.97 -17.91 22.76
CA SER A 155 10.84 -19.23 23.37
C SER A 155 9.84 -20.10 22.62
N PRO A 156 10.29 -21.00 21.74
CA PRO A 156 9.40 -21.91 21.01
C PRO A 156 8.60 -22.85 21.91
N HIS A 157 9.08 -23.10 23.14
CA HIS A 157 8.40 -23.88 24.17
C HIS A 157 8.45 -23.12 25.49
N LEU A 158 7.31 -23.02 26.16
CA LEU A 158 7.21 -22.33 27.45
C LEU A 158 7.25 -23.33 28.63
N ASP A 159 7.98 -22.97 29.66
CA ASP A 159 7.97 -23.65 30.96
C ASP A 159 6.93 -22.95 31.87
N LEU A 160 5.88 -23.66 32.24
CA LEU A 160 4.81 -23.12 33.06
C LEU A 160 5.24 -22.73 34.47
N ASN A 161 6.34 -23.32 34.98
CA ASN A 161 6.91 -22.95 36.27
C ASN A 161 7.83 -21.72 36.23
N ASN A 162 8.32 -21.36 35.05
CA ASN A 162 9.16 -20.19 34.81
C ASN A 162 8.79 -19.53 33.49
N LEU A 163 7.61 -18.96 33.45
CA LEU A 163 6.93 -18.49 32.22
C LEU A 163 7.65 -17.31 31.55
N VAL A 164 8.26 -16.41 32.32
CA VAL A 164 8.75 -15.12 31.84
C VAL A 164 10.25 -15.00 32.04
N SER A 165 11.03 -15.14 30.98
CA SER A 165 12.46 -14.85 30.96
C SER A 165 12.74 -13.34 30.98
N GLU A 166 14.00 -12.93 31.22
CA GLU A 166 14.38 -11.51 31.12
C GLU A 166 14.16 -10.94 29.71
N GLU A 167 14.43 -11.71 28.66
CA GLU A 167 14.20 -11.33 27.27
C GLU A 167 12.70 -11.17 26.97
N MET A 168 11.87 -12.09 27.48
CA MET A 168 10.42 -12.00 27.39
C MET A 168 9.89 -10.73 28.08
N GLN A 169 10.40 -10.43 29.29
CA GLN A 169 10.03 -9.22 30.02
C GLN A 169 10.40 -7.94 29.25
N ALA A 170 11.58 -7.91 28.63
CA ALA A 170 12.05 -6.78 27.84
C ALA A 170 11.17 -6.57 26.58
N MET A 171 10.80 -7.65 25.90
CA MET A 171 9.91 -7.61 24.73
C MET A 171 8.51 -7.08 25.11
N LEU A 172 7.93 -7.59 26.20
CA LEU A 172 6.62 -7.13 26.69
C LEU A 172 6.65 -5.64 27.03
N GLN A 173 7.70 -5.18 27.73
CA GLN A 173 7.89 -3.77 28.06
C GLN A 173 8.04 -2.90 26.80
N LYS A 174 8.85 -3.34 25.82
CA LYS A 174 9.07 -2.63 24.56
C LYS A 174 7.77 -2.51 23.74
N THR A 175 6.95 -3.57 23.75
CA THR A 175 5.62 -3.57 23.11
C THR A 175 4.69 -2.57 23.79
N ALA A 176 4.63 -2.57 25.13
CA ALA A 176 3.82 -1.62 25.88
C ALA A 176 4.30 -0.19 25.67
N ALA A 177 5.62 0.05 25.63
CA ALA A 177 6.21 1.35 25.34
C ALA A 177 5.78 1.88 23.96
N GLU A 178 5.77 1.02 22.93
CA GLU A 178 5.29 1.40 21.61
C GLU A 178 3.81 1.82 21.63
N ILE A 179 2.97 1.04 22.31
CA ILE A 179 1.53 1.34 22.43
C ILE A 179 1.29 2.66 23.18
N LEU A 180 2.14 2.97 24.17
CA LEU A 180 2.10 4.23 24.93
C LEU A 180 2.72 5.41 24.15
N GLY A 181 3.35 5.18 23.00
CA GLY A 181 3.98 6.23 22.18
C GLY A 181 5.35 6.68 22.68
N LEU A 182 6.14 5.79 23.29
CA LEU A 182 7.42 6.08 23.91
C LEU A 182 8.61 5.76 23.00
N ASP A 183 9.70 6.52 23.15
CA ASP A 183 10.92 6.39 22.34
C ASP A 183 11.55 5.00 22.40
N GLN A 184 11.45 4.32 23.53
CA GLN A 184 11.96 2.94 23.69
C GLN A 184 11.10 1.85 23.08
N GLY A 185 9.98 2.18 22.40
CA GLY A 185 9.16 1.25 21.63
C GLY A 185 9.88 0.71 20.40
N PHE A 186 9.26 -0.24 19.69
CA PHE A 186 9.82 -0.83 18.47
C PHE A 186 9.98 0.15 17.32
N SER A 187 9.09 1.16 17.25
CA SER A 187 9.05 2.20 16.23
C SER A 187 9.24 3.60 16.84
N HIS A 188 9.91 3.70 17.98
CA HIS A 188 10.13 4.96 18.70
C HIS A 188 8.85 5.74 18.99
N GLY A 189 7.77 5.01 19.32
CA GLY A 189 6.48 5.58 19.63
C GLY A 189 5.69 6.12 18.43
N ARG A 190 6.10 5.83 17.20
CA ARG A 190 5.42 6.30 15.97
C ARG A 190 4.33 5.36 15.48
N GLY A 191 4.45 4.05 15.75
CA GLY A 191 3.51 3.03 15.33
C GLY A 191 2.29 2.94 16.22
N GLY A 192 2.49 2.98 17.52
CA GLY A 192 1.43 2.82 18.53
C GLY A 192 0.75 1.46 18.48
N SER A 193 -0.50 1.40 18.94
CA SER A 193 -1.28 0.16 19.08
C SER A 193 -1.50 -0.61 17.77
N MET A 194 -1.53 0.08 16.61
CA MET A 194 -1.95 -0.52 15.34
C MET A 194 -0.81 -0.81 14.35
N HIS A 195 0.45 -0.49 14.70
CA HIS A 195 1.59 -0.64 13.79
C HIS A 195 2.81 -1.23 14.51
N LEU A 196 2.60 -2.37 15.16
CA LEU A 196 3.64 -3.13 15.84
C LEU A 196 4.46 -3.92 14.81
N GLN A 197 5.79 -3.78 14.83
CA GLN A 197 6.71 -4.49 13.94
C GLN A 197 7.95 -4.96 14.70
N TRP A 198 8.40 -6.19 14.39
CA TRP A 198 9.70 -6.72 14.80
C TRP A 198 10.17 -7.73 13.74
N LEU A 199 10.92 -7.23 12.76
CA LEU A 199 11.31 -8.01 11.58
C LEU A 199 12.16 -9.24 11.92
N GLU A 200 13.05 -9.15 12.90
CA GLU A 200 13.89 -10.28 13.34
C GLU A 200 13.06 -11.46 13.87
N ALA A 201 11.92 -11.17 14.47
CA ALA A 201 10.98 -12.19 14.92
C ALA A 201 10.05 -12.69 13.79
N GLY A 202 10.10 -12.11 12.59
CA GLY A 202 9.15 -12.37 11.52
C GLY A 202 7.80 -11.69 11.70
N ALA A 203 7.66 -10.76 12.66
CA ALA A 203 6.48 -9.91 12.81
C ALA A 203 6.60 -8.71 11.85
N LEU A 204 5.98 -8.84 10.68
CA LEU A 204 6.16 -7.94 9.53
C LEU A 204 5.49 -6.58 9.73
N GLY A 205 4.52 -6.50 10.62
CA GLY A 205 3.79 -5.30 10.96
C GLY A 205 2.29 -5.54 11.09
N THR A 206 1.66 -4.79 12.02
CA THR A 206 0.20 -4.68 12.07
C THR A 206 -0.26 -3.48 11.26
N ASN A 207 -1.54 -3.39 10.88
CA ASN A 207 -1.99 -2.39 9.91
C ASN A 207 -3.35 -1.80 10.27
N ALA A 208 -3.42 -0.47 10.38
CA ALA A 208 -4.67 0.24 10.70
C ALA A 208 -5.67 0.23 9.55
N ILE A 209 -5.21 0.16 8.30
CA ILE A 209 -6.10 0.15 7.13
C ILE A 209 -6.66 -1.26 6.96
N VAL A 210 -7.98 -1.37 7.01
CA VAL A 210 -8.70 -2.65 6.88
C VAL A 210 -8.39 -3.30 5.54
N GLY A 211 -7.77 -4.48 5.56
CA GLY A 211 -7.33 -5.20 4.35
C GLY A 211 -6.06 -4.66 3.67
N GLY A 212 -5.54 -3.50 4.11
CA GLY A 212 -4.37 -2.85 3.47
C GLY A 212 -3.06 -3.62 3.63
N GLY A 213 -2.90 -4.42 4.68
CA GLY A 213 -1.72 -5.23 4.92
C GLY A 213 -1.62 -6.50 4.08
N VAL A 214 -2.72 -6.96 3.48
CA VAL A 214 -2.76 -8.25 2.76
C VAL A 214 -1.85 -8.26 1.53
N PRO A 215 -1.84 -7.23 0.67
CA PRO A 215 -0.90 -7.17 -0.45
C PRO A 215 0.56 -7.11 -0.02
N LEU A 216 0.88 -6.42 1.09
CA LEU A 216 2.24 -6.40 1.65
C LEU A 216 2.70 -7.80 2.09
N ALA A 217 1.81 -8.55 2.76
CA ALA A 217 2.08 -9.94 3.13
C ALA A 217 2.33 -10.83 1.90
N ALA A 218 1.59 -10.61 0.81
CA ALA A 218 1.81 -11.29 -0.46
C ALA A 218 3.22 -11.02 -1.03
N GLY A 219 3.73 -9.79 -0.88
CA GLY A 219 5.09 -9.43 -1.30
C GLY A 219 6.17 -10.13 -0.48
N ASN A 220 6.01 -10.22 0.83
CA ASN A 220 6.93 -10.98 1.66
C ASN A 220 6.92 -12.48 1.31
N ALA A 221 5.74 -13.07 1.14
CA ALA A 221 5.61 -14.47 0.72
C ALA A 221 6.21 -14.73 -0.67
N TRP A 222 6.06 -13.77 -1.60
CA TRP A 222 6.70 -13.83 -2.91
C TRP A 222 8.24 -13.85 -2.79
N ASN A 223 8.79 -13.00 -1.91
CA ASN A 223 10.23 -12.98 -1.63
C ASN A 223 10.73 -14.32 -1.07
N GLN A 224 9.98 -14.93 -0.16
CA GLN A 224 10.30 -16.26 0.39
C GLN A 224 10.38 -17.31 -0.72
N LEU A 225 9.37 -17.38 -1.61
CA LEU A 225 9.34 -18.28 -2.73
C LEU A 225 10.55 -18.11 -3.66
N HIS A 226 10.88 -16.87 -4.04
CA HIS A 226 11.95 -16.56 -4.99
C HIS A 226 13.35 -16.55 -4.38
N SER A 227 13.46 -16.51 -3.06
CA SER A 227 14.72 -16.75 -2.34
C SER A 227 15.04 -18.23 -2.18
N GLY A 228 14.18 -19.12 -2.67
CA GLY A 228 14.39 -20.57 -2.61
C GLY A 228 14.25 -21.17 -1.21
N THR A 229 13.52 -20.48 -0.29
CA THR A 229 13.16 -21.02 1.01
C THR A 229 11.80 -21.73 0.95
N ASP A 230 11.52 -22.59 1.91
CA ASP A 230 10.19 -23.17 2.12
C ASP A 230 9.40 -22.44 3.23
N ASP A 231 9.80 -21.22 3.53
CA ASP A 231 9.09 -20.33 4.46
C ASP A 231 7.76 -19.86 3.88
N LEU A 232 6.87 -19.43 4.76
CA LEU A 232 5.56 -18.90 4.39
C LEU A 232 5.24 -17.62 5.16
N THR A 233 4.21 -16.91 4.69
CA THR A 233 3.67 -15.76 5.39
C THR A 233 2.19 -15.99 5.73
N ILE A 234 1.78 -15.54 6.94
CA ILE A 234 0.38 -15.45 7.33
C ILE A 234 -0.04 -14.00 7.28
N SER A 235 -1.18 -13.72 6.64
CA SER A 235 -1.83 -12.41 6.68
C SER A 235 -3.15 -12.52 7.45
N TYR A 236 -3.24 -11.83 8.59
CA TYR A 236 -4.45 -11.76 9.40
C TYR A 236 -5.32 -10.57 9.01
N PHE A 237 -6.60 -10.81 8.88
CA PHE A 237 -7.59 -9.77 8.66
C PHE A 237 -8.97 -10.20 9.15
N GLY A 238 -9.83 -9.24 9.50
CA GLY A 238 -11.15 -9.51 10.02
C GLY A 238 -12.22 -9.79 8.95
N ASP A 239 -13.40 -10.16 9.39
CA ASP A 239 -14.59 -10.42 8.57
C ASP A 239 -14.96 -9.23 7.66
N GLY A 240 -14.82 -7.99 8.15
CA GLY A 240 -15.05 -6.79 7.34
C GLY A 240 -14.08 -6.64 6.18
N ALA A 241 -12.83 -7.07 6.35
CA ALA A 241 -11.78 -6.94 5.34
C ALA A 241 -12.00 -7.88 4.13
N VAL A 242 -12.71 -8.97 4.29
CA VAL A 242 -12.98 -9.96 3.22
C VAL A 242 -13.66 -9.34 2.00
N ASN A 243 -14.32 -8.19 2.17
CA ASN A 243 -15.02 -7.48 1.10
C ASN A 243 -14.17 -6.41 0.41
N ILE A 244 -12.93 -6.17 0.86
CA ILE A 244 -12.03 -5.16 0.28
C ILE A 244 -11.42 -5.69 -1.03
N GLY A 245 -11.38 -4.83 -2.05
CA GLY A 245 -10.84 -5.18 -3.37
C GLY A 245 -9.40 -5.69 -3.31
N SER A 246 -8.52 -5.05 -2.52
CA SER A 246 -7.11 -5.45 -2.38
C SER A 246 -6.93 -6.88 -1.84
N VAL A 247 -7.83 -7.35 -0.97
CA VAL A 247 -7.84 -8.73 -0.47
C VAL A 247 -8.19 -9.71 -1.58
N LEU A 248 -9.26 -9.44 -2.34
CA LEU A 248 -9.71 -10.30 -3.44
C LEU A 248 -8.70 -10.34 -4.60
N GLU A 249 -8.14 -9.20 -4.95
CA GLU A 249 -7.06 -9.11 -5.95
C GLU A 249 -5.83 -9.90 -5.49
N SER A 250 -5.45 -9.81 -4.22
CA SER A 250 -4.32 -10.56 -3.66
C SER A 250 -4.58 -12.08 -3.66
N MET A 251 -5.81 -12.52 -3.36
CA MET A 251 -6.17 -13.94 -3.48
C MET A 251 -5.96 -14.43 -4.91
N ASN A 252 -6.45 -13.69 -5.91
CA ASN A 252 -6.28 -14.05 -7.30
C ASN A 252 -4.81 -14.08 -7.72
N LEU A 253 -4.05 -13.01 -7.42
CA LEU A 253 -2.65 -12.86 -7.81
C LEU A 253 -1.78 -13.96 -7.20
N THR A 254 -1.93 -14.22 -5.89
CA THR A 254 -1.14 -15.24 -5.19
C THR A 254 -1.49 -16.65 -5.62
N ALA A 255 -2.76 -16.93 -5.92
CA ALA A 255 -3.18 -18.20 -6.50
C ALA A 255 -2.56 -18.43 -7.88
N ALA A 256 -2.60 -17.41 -8.77
CA ALA A 256 -2.04 -17.48 -10.10
C ALA A 256 -0.51 -17.72 -10.09
N TRP A 257 0.20 -17.24 -9.09
CA TRP A 257 1.65 -17.32 -8.96
C TRP A 257 2.13 -18.37 -7.94
N ASN A 258 1.24 -19.14 -7.34
CA ASN A 258 1.54 -20.14 -6.31
C ASN A 258 2.35 -19.59 -5.14
N VAL A 259 2.03 -18.37 -4.68
CA VAL A 259 2.73 -17.71 -3.58
C VAL A 259 2.36 -18.35 -2.24
N PRO A 260 3.32 -18.69 -1.34
CA PRO A 260 3.07 -19.41 -0.09
C PRO A 260 2.48 -18.49 1.00
N LEU A 261 1.26 -17.98 0.78
CA LEU A 261 0.54 -17.09 1.66
C LEU A 261 -0.65 -17.79 2.32
N VAL A 262 -0.77 -17.65 3.64
CA VAL A 262 -1.97 -18.08 4.37
C VAL A 262 -2.82 -16.85 4.65
N PHE A 263 -4.00 -16.80 4.04
CA PHE A 263 -5.04 -15.82 4.33
C PHE A 263 -5.80 -16.27 5.57
N PHE A 264 -5.55 -15.63 6.71
CA PHE A 264 -6.17 -15.99 7.98
C PHE A 264 -7.27 -14.98 8.34
N ILE A 265 -8.53 -15.42 8.21
CA ILE A 265 -9.71 -14.60 8.47
C ILE A 265 -10.12 -14.79 9.93
N GLU A 266 -9.97 -13.76 10.76
CA GLU A 266 -10.53 -13.71 12.11
C GLU A 266 -11.99 -13.25 12.03
N ASN A 267 -12.89 -14.21 11.86
CA ASN A 267 -14.31 -13.93 11.81
C ASN A 267 -14.85 -13.74 13.23
N ASN A 268 -14.88 -12.48 13.70
CA ASN A 268 -15.45 -12.12 14.98
C ASN A 268 -16.89 -11.62 14.89
N LEU A 269 -17.55 -11.87 13.77
CA LEU A 269 -18.95 -11.62 13.43
C LEU A 269 -19.32 -10.14 13.21
N TYR A 270 -18.43 -9.18 13.51
CA TYR A 270 -18.75 -7.75 13.52
C TYR A 270 -17.61 -6.86 13.00
N ALA A 271 -17.84 -6.15 11.93
CA ALA A 271 -17.04 -4.99 11.53
C ALA A 271 -17.57 -3.74 12.25
N VAL A 272 -17.01 -3.41 13.40
CA VAL A 272 -17.55 -2.48 14.41
C VAL A 272 -18.92 -2.95 14.90
N SER A 273 -20.00 -2.52 14.28
CA SER A 273 -21.40 -2.90 14.60
C SER A 273 -22.11 -3.60 13.43
N THR A 274 -21.54 -3.59 12.23
CA THR A 274 -22.11 -4.26 11.06
C THR A 274 -21.81 -5.75 11.12
N THR A 275 -22.86 -6.58 11.10
CA THR A 275 -22.73 -8.03 11.16
C THR A 275 -22.28 -8.63 9.84
N VAL A 276 -21.69 -9.83 9.89
CA VAL A 276 -21.38 -10.62 8.68
C VAL A 276 -22.64 -10.87 7.85
N ALA A 277 -23.76 -11.16 8.49
CA ALA A 277 -25.04 -11.43 7.81
C ALA A 277 -25.62 -10.20 7.08
N GLU A 278 -25.31 -8.97 7.55
CA GLU A 278 -25.67 -7.73 6.85
C GLU A 278 -24.72 -7.44 5.68
N ALA A 279 -23.46 -7.82 5.81
CA ALA A 279 -22.39 -7.44 4.87
C ALA A 279 -22.20 -8.44 3.72
N THR A 280 -22.60 -9.71 3.87
CA THR A 280 -22.33 -10.77 2.89
C THR A 280 -23.45 -11.80 2.80
N LYS A 281 -23.67 -12.36 1.61
CA LYS A 281 -24.67 -13.40 1.34
C LYS A 281 -24.20 -14.77 1.83
N GLU A 282 -22.95 -15.13 1.58
CA GLU A 282 -22.32 -16.34 2.07
C GLU A 282 -21.54 -15.99 3.34
N ASP A 283 -22.04 -16.44 4.47
CA ASP A 283 -21.51 -16.12 5.80
C ASP A 283 -20.29 -16.98 6.20
N ARG A 284 -20.03 -18.07 5.47
CA ARG A 284 -18.78 -18.85 5.58
C ARG A 284 -17.71 -18.18 4.73
N LEU A 285 -16.94 -17.29 5.35
CA LEU A 285 -16.05 -16.36 4.64
C LEU A 285 -14.90 -17.05 3.90
N SER A 286 -14.50 -18.25 4.36
CA SER A 286 -13.52 -19.11 3.66
C SER A 286 -13.95 -19.46 2.22
N GLY A 287 -15.25 -19.41 1.93
CA GLY A 287 -15.78 -19.59 0.57
C GLY A 287 -15.21 -18.60 -0.46
N ARG A 288 -14.60 -17.47 -0.05
CA ARG A 288 -13.92 -16.55 -0.96
C ARG A 288 -12.74 -17.22 -1.68
N GLY A 289 -11.95 -18.02 -0.97
CA GLY A 289 -10.81 -18.74 -1.55
C GLY A 289 -11.23 -19.75 -2.61
N VAL A 290 -12.37 -20.40 -2.43
CA VAL A 290 -12.91 -21.37 -3.38
C VAL A 290 -13.07 -20.79 -4.78
N GLY A 291 -13.54 -19.54 -4.89
CA GLY A 291 -13.71 -18.83 -6.16
C GLY A 291 -12.41 -18.57 -6.91
N PHE A 292 -11.27 -18.59 -6.23
CA PHE A 292 -9.92 -18.42 -6.79
C PHE A 292 -9.13 -19.73 -6.91
N GLY A 293 -9.76 -20.88 -6.61
CA GLY A 293 -9.08 -22.18 -6.64
C GLY A 293 -8.07 -22.35 -5.50
N ILE A 294 -8.35 -21.77 -4.33
CA ILE A 294 -7.50 -21.85 -3.14
C ILE A 294 -8.14 -22.84 -2.14
N PRO A 295 -7.38 -23.82 -1.61
CA PRO A 295 -7.90 -24.68 -0.53
C PRO A 295 -8.29 -23.82 0.67
N SER A 296 -9.49 -24.10 1.20
CA SER A 296 -10.13 -23.23 2.18
C SER A 296 -10.64 -24.05 3.35
N TYR A 297 -10.27 -23.63 4.56
CA TYR A 297 -10.62 -24.29 5.80
C TYR A 297 -11.39 -23.35 6.72
N ARG A 298 -12.41 -23.88 7.42
CA ARG A 298 -13.10 -23.19 8.50
C ARG A 298 -12.80 -23.91 9.81
N VAL A 299 -12.63 -23.17 10.89
CA VAL A 299 -12.24 -23.72 12.18
C VAL A 299 -12.85 -22.92 13.33
N ASP A 300 -13.13 -23.58 14.46
CA ASP A 300 -13.44 -22.92 15.74
C ASP A 300 -12.17 -22.23 16.28
N GLY A 301 -12.10 -20.90 16.16
CA GLY A 301 -10.97 -20.10 16.63
C GLY A 301 -10.85 -20.02 18.16
N MET A 302 -11.89 -20.45 18.90
CA MET A 302 -11.87 -20.62 20.37
C MET A 302 -11.21 -21.95 20.79
N ASP A 303 -10.80 -22.79 19.82
CA ASP A 303 -10.10 -24.04 19.99
C ASP A 303 -8.68 -23.98 19.40
N PRO A 304 -7.64 -23.64 20.18
CA PRO A 304 -6.28 -23.49 19.65
C PRO A 304 -5.73 -24.77 19.01
N LEU A 305 -6.15 -25.96 19.45
CA LEU A 305 -5.68 -27.23 18.87
C LEU A 305 -6.33 -27.46 17.49
N ALA A 306 -7.61 -27.14 17.31
CA ALA A 306 -8.26 -27.20 16.01
C ALA A 306 -7.63 -26.20 15.02
N VAL A 307 -7.33 -24.97 15.46
CA VAL A 307 -6.62 -23.97 14.66
C VAL A 307 -5.22 -24.47 14.28
N TRP A 308 -4.48 -25.04 15.22
CA TRP A 308 -3.17 -25.61 14.95
C TRP A 308 -3.21 -26.72 13.89
N LYS A 309 -4.21 -27.61 13.96
CA LYS A 309 -4.41 -28.66 12.94
C LYS A 309 -4.69 -28.05 11.56
N ALA A 310 -5.56 -27.06 11.47
CA ALA A 310 -5.84 -26.35 10.23
C ALA A 310 -4.57 -25.70 9.67
N MET A 311 -3.77 -25.10 10.54
CA MET A 311 -2.50 -24.47 10.14
C MET A 311 -1.47 -25.50 9.65
N ARG A 312 -1.38 -26.71 10.25
CA ARG A 312 -0.49 -27.80 9.73
C ARG A 312 -0.89 -28.22 8.31
N LEU A 313 -2.19 -28.25 7.98
CA LEU A 313 -2.66 -28.50 6.61
C LEU A 313 -2.23 -27.38 5.67
N ALA A 314 -2.39 -26.12 6.08
CA ALA A 314 -2.00 -24.97 5.29
C ALA A 314 -0.48 -24.93 5.06
N GLU A 315 0.32 -25.17 6.09
CA GLU A 315 1.78 -25.23 5.97
C GLU A 315 2.22 -26.33 4.98
N SER A 316 1.67 -27.52 5.12
CA SER A 316 2.01 -28.62 4.22
C SER A 316 1.73 -28.28 2.76
N HIS A 317 0.63 -27.58 2.50
CA HIS A 317 0.28 -27.10 1.16
C HIS A 317 1.22 -26.00 0.66
N ALA A 318 1.35 -24.91 1.42
CA ALA A 318 2.11 -23.74 1.03
C ALA A 318 3.61 -24.03 0.88
N ARG A 319 4.22 -24.74 1.85
CA ARG A 319 5.65 -25.10 1.81
C ARG A 319 5.98 -26.09 0.69
N SER A 320 5.00 -26.83 0.18
CA SER A 320 5.21 -27.70 -1.01
C SER A 320 5.11 -26.95 -2.33
N GLY A 321 5.02 -25.60 -2.33
CA GLY A 321 4.98 -24.78 -3.53
C GLY A 321 3.64 -24.84 -4.29
N LYS A 322 2.56 -25.27 -3.62
CA LYS A 322 1.23 -25.39 -4.24
C LYS A 322 0.41 -24.10 -4.18
N GLY A 323 0.93 -23.05 -3.53
CA GLY A 323 0.31 -21.76 -3.48
C GLY A 323 -0.38 -21.44 -2.15
N PRO A 324 -1.30 -20.45 -2.14
CA PRO A 324 -1.91 -19.94 -0.93
C PRO A 324 -2.97 -20.89 -0.34
N VAL A 325 -3.35 -20.62 0.92
CA VAL A 325 -4.44 -21.29 1.63
C VAL A 325 -5.29 -20.23 2.34
N VAL A 326 -6.59 -20.45 2.44
CA VAL A 326 -7.50 -19.65 3.27
C VAL A 326 -7.88 -20.44 4.54
N ILE A 327 -7.73 -19.83 5.70
CA ILE A 327 -8.27 -20.31 6.98
C ILE A 327 -9.23 -19.25 7.52
N GLU A 328 -10.46 -19.65 7.81
CA GLU A 328 -11.43 -18.84 8.54
C GLU A 328 -11.55 -19.39 9.96
N ALA A 329 -11.16 -18.60 10.96
CA ALA A 329 -11.30 -18.90 12.37
C ALA A 329 -12.46 -18.09 12.96
N GLU A 330 -13.48 -18.77 13.49
CA GLU A 330 -14.56 -18.12 14.23
C GLU A 330 -14.08 -17.78 15.64
N VAL A 331 -13.97 -16.50 15.92
CA VAL A 331 -13.53 -15.92 17.19
C VAL A 331 -14.53 -14.89 17.71
N TYR A 332 -14.32 -14.33 18.89
CA TYR A 332 -15.21 -13.29 19.39
C TYR A 332 -14.46 -12.23 20.22
N ARG A 333 -14.80 -10.95 20.02
CA ARG A 333 -14.28 -9.85 20.83
C ARG A 333 -15.05 -9.75 22.13
N PHE A 334 -14.40 -9.96 23.26
CA PHE A 334 -15.06 -9.79 24.57
C PHE A 334 -15.28 -8.32 24.95
N PHE A 335 -14.54 -7.43 24.35
CA PHE A 335 -14.70 -5.99 24.50
C PHE A 335 -15.29 -5.32 23.26
N HIS A 336 -15.64 -4.05 23.38
CA HIS A 336 -16.08 -3.21 22.26
C HIS A 336 -14.95 -3.03 21.23
N GLN A 337 -15.24 -2.33 20.14
CA GLN A 337 -14.29 -2.06 19.05
C GLN A 337 -12.98 -1.46 19.55
N ASN A 338 -13.02 -0.52 20.48
CA ASN A 338 -11.87 0.07 21.14
C ASN A 338 -12.18 0.42 22.60
N GLY A 339 -11.13 0.45 23.43
CA GLY A 339 -11.24 0.75 24.85
C GLY A 339 -11.84 -0.36 25.70
N ALA A 340 -11.97 -0.11 27.01
CA ALA A 340 -12.33 -1.10 28.04
C ALA A 340 -13.84 -1.26 28.24
N PHE A 341 -14.66 -1.05 27.22
CA PHE A 341 -16.11 -1.23 27.32
C PHE A 341 -16.48 -2.69 27.04
N PRO A 342 -17.42 -3.30 27.82
CA PRO A 342 -17.95 -4.63 27.49
C PRO A 342 -18.47 -4.69 26.05
N GLY A 343 -18.43 -5.86 25.45
CA GLY A 343 -18.86 -6.06 24.08
C GLY A 343 -20.30 -5.66 23.81
N SER A 344 -21.18 -5.87 24.78
CA SER A 344 -22.62 -5.54 24.73
C SER A 344 -22.95 -4.10 25.13
N ALA A 345 -21.96 -3.25 25.47
CA ALA A 345 -22.19 -1.93 26.08
C ALA A 345 -23.05 -0.96 25.24
N PHE A 346 -23.01 -1.09 23.90
CA PHE A 346 -23.69 -0.18 22.97
C PHE A 346 -24.92 -0.80 22.28
N GLY A 347 -25.38 -1.97 22.74
CA GLY A 347 -26.64 -2.60 22.34
C GLY A 347 -26.69 -3.20 20.92
N TYR A 348 -25.59 -3.19 20.15
CA TYR A 348 -25.52 -3.89 18.85
C TYR A 348 -25.24 -5.40 18.99
N ARG A 349 -24.77 -5.83 20.16
CA ARG A 349 -24.62 -7.22 20.59
C ARG A 349 -25.42 -7.45 21.86
N SER A 350 -26.02 -8.61 22.01
CA SER A 350 -26.75 -8.93 23.24
C SER A 350 -25.79 -9.40 24.34
N LYS A 351 -26.24 -9.31 25.58
CA LYS A 351 -25.47 -9.81 26.70
C LYS A 351 -25.42 -11.34 26.72
N GLU A 352 -26.51 -11.96 26.33
CA GLU A 352 -26.62 -13.42 26.20
C GLU A 352 -25.67 -13.98 25.16
N GLU A 353 -25.49 -13.28 24.03
CA GLU A 353 -24.50 -13.61 23.00
C GLU A 353 -23.09 -13.52 23.59
N GLU A 354 -22.74 -12.41 24.22
CA GLU A 354 -21.44 -12.21 24.86
C GLU A 354 -21.13 -13.31 25.88
N GLU A 355 -22.10 -13.64 26.76
CA GLU A 355 -21.96 -14.70 27.76
C GLU A 355 -21.76 -16.08 27.13
N SER A 356 -22.47 -16.39 26.05
CA SER A 356 -22.32 -17.64 25.32
C SER A 356 -20.91 -17.84 24.72
N TRP A 357 -20.30 -16.75 24.23
CA TRP A 357 -18.94 -16.79 23.73
C TRP A 357 -17.88 -16.84 24.83
N ARG A 358 -18.11 -16.12 25.95
CA ARG A 358 -17.23 -16.19 27.13
C ARG A 358 -17.19 -17.58 27.74
N ALA A 359 -18.27 -18.34 27.65
CA ALA A 359 -18.30 -19.74 28.10
C ALA A 359 -17.42 -20.68 27.25
N ARG A 360 -16.91 -20.19 26.11
CA ARG A 360 -16.01 -20.92 25.21
C ARG A 360 -14.59 -20.31 25.24
N ASP A 361 -14.23 -19.55 26.29
CA ASP A 361 -12.92 -18.88 26.41
C ASP A 361 -11.77 -19.86 26.14
N PRO A 362 -10.84 -19.57 25.21
CA PRO A 362 -9.73 -20.45 24.87
C PRO A 362 -8.82 -20.76 26.06
N LEU A 363 -8.67 -19.86 27.04
CA LEU A 363 -7.88 -20.08 28.26
C LEU A 363 -8.49 -21.21 29.08
N GLU A 364 -9.80 -21.12 29.37
CA GLU A 364 -10.53 -22.12 30.15
C GLU A 364 -10.58 -23.47 29.41
N ARG A 365 -10.71 -23.42 28.09
CA ARG A 365 -10.75 -24.64 27.28
C ARG A 365 -9.42 -25.41 27.41
N VAL A 366 -8.29 -24.76 27.14
CA VAL A 366 -6.98 -25.42 27.20
C VAL A 366 -6.68 -25.92 28.62
N ALA A 367 -6.94 -25.09 29.64
CA ALA A 367 -6.75 -25.49 31.02
C ALA A 367 -7.59 -26.73 31.40
N ASN A 368 -8.86 -26.77 31.00
CA ASN A 368 -9.75 -27.90 31.34
C ASN A 368 -9.36 -29.19 30.61
N GLU A 369 -8.99 -29.13 29.33
CA GLU A 369 -8.48 -30.30 28.59
C GLU A 369 -7.17 -30.82 29.21
N MET A 370 -6.24 -29.95 29.56
CA MET A 370 -4.97 -30.33 30.19
C MET A 370 -5.19 -30.94 31.60
N LYS A 371 -6.15 -30.41 32.39
CA LYS A 371 -6.55 -31.01 33.68
C LYS A 371 -7.13 -32.39 33.48
N ALA A 372 -8.01 -32.58 32.51
CA ALA A 372 -8.60 -33.88 32.19
C ALA A 372 -7.55 -34.94 31.80
N LEU A 373 -6.44 -34.49 31.17
CA LEU A 373 -5.28 -35.31 30.83
C LEU A 373 -4.30 -35.51 32.00
N GLY A 374 -4.48 -34.83 33.14
CA GLY A 374 -3.58 -34.88 34.29
C GLY A 374 -2.24 -34.19 34.06
N LEU A 375 -2.16 -33.24 33.09
CA LEU A 375 -0.94 -32.49 32.76
C LEU A 375 -0.76 -31.27 33.66
N VAL A 376 -1.84 -30.68 34.15
CA VAL A 376 -1.84 -29.50 35.06
C VAL A 376 -2.93 -29.69 36.13
N ASP A 377 -2.80 -28.96 37.23
CA ASP A 377 -3.80 -28.80 38.27
C ASP A 377 -4.20 -27.31 38.42
N ASP A 378 -5.16 -27.03 39.32
CA ASP A 378 -5.64 -25.67 39.54
C ASP A 378 -4.53 -24.72 40.09
N ASP A 379 -3.61 -25.24 40.91
CA ASP A 379 -2.53 -24.46 41.53
C ASP A 379 -1.52 -24.04 40.45
N LEU A 380 -1.16 -24.94 39.53
CA LEU A 380 -0.25 -24.63 38.43
C LEU A 380 -0.88 -23.62 37.46
N VAL A 381 -2.15 -23.80 37.08
CA VAL A 381 -2.87 -22.83 36.20
C VAL A 381 -2.95 -21.45 36.86
N ALA A 382 -3.26 -21.38 38.16
CA ALA A 382 -3.22 -20.12 38.91
C ALA A 382 -1.83 -19.51 38.94
N GLY A 383 -0.79 -20.31 39.15
CA GLY A 383 0.61 -19.89 39.11
C GLY A 383 1.04 -19.29 37.78
N VAL A 384 0.61 -19.89 36.66
CA VAL A 384 0.86 -19.36 35.30
C VAL A 384 0.21 -17.97 35.12
N ARG A 385 -1.05 -17.84 35.51
CA ARG A 385 -1.75 -16.56 35.48
C ARG A 385 -1.06 -15.49 36.31
N ASP A 386 -0.67 -15.83 37.56
CA ASP A 386 -0.04 -14.90 38.49
C ASP A 386 1.34 -14.45 37.99
N GLN A 387 2.14 -15.33 37.35
CA GLN A 387 3.38 -14.97 36.68
C GLN A 387 3.14 -13.97 35.52
N ALA A 388 2.13 -14.20 34.67
CA ALA A 388 1.77 -13.31 33.58
C ALA A 388 1.39 -11.92 34.11
N ILE A 389 0.50 -11.84 35.11
CA ILE A 389 0.08 -10.58 35.75
C ILE A 389 1.29 -9.85 36.37
N ALA A 390 2.18 -10.56 37.03
CA ALA A 390 3.36 -9.98 37.65
C ALA A 390 4.30 -9.34 36.60
N ALA A 391 4.44 -9.95 35.43
CA ALA A 391 5.23 -9.40 34.33
C ALA A 391 4.63 -8.07 33.82
N MET A 392 3.30 -7.96 33.73
CA MET A 392 2.62 -6.73 33.30
C MET A 392 2.80 -5.62 34.34
N LYS A 393 2.64 -5.91 35.63
CA LYS A 393 2.91 -4.94 36.71
C LYS A 393 4.35 -4.44 36.67
N LYS A 394 5.31 -5.32 36.40
CA LYS A 394 6.72 -4.96 36.33
C LYS A 394 7.01 -3.95 35.24
N PHE A 395 6.49 -4.11 34.00
CA PHE A 395 6.70 -3.09 32.99
C PHE A 395 5.95 -1.79 33.30
N SER A 396 4.73 -1.86 33.86
CA SER A 396 3.99 -0.67 34.28
C SER A 396 4.75 0.14 35.32
N GLU A 397 5.37 -0.49 36.32
CA GLU A 397 6.23 0.18 37.31
C GLU A 397 7.45 0.87 36.68
N GLN A 398 7.97 0.32 35.58
CA GLN A 398 9.13 0.87 34.86
C GLN A 398 8.74 2.04 33.95
N LEU A 399 7.55 2.01 33.34
CA LEU A 399 7.09 3.03 32.41
C LEU A 399 6.36 4.19 33.08
N LEU A 400 5.79 3.96 34.25
CA LEU A 400 4.89 4.90 34.92
C LEU A 400 5.45 5.35 36.28
N GLU A 401 4.99 6.51 36.73
CA GLU A 401 5.23 7.05 38.07
C GLU A 401 3.93 7.66 38.65
N PRO A 402 3.84 7.88 39.98
CA PRO A 402 2.73 8.62 40.54
C PRO A 402 2.61 10.00 39.88
N ASP A 403 1.38 10.43 39.55
CA ASP A 403 1.14 11.76 39.02
C ASP A 403 1.07 12.81 40.16
N PRO A 404 2.06 13.72 40.24
CA PRO A 404 2.10 14.72 41.35
C PRO A 404 1.01 15.78 41.23
N GLU A 405 0.41 15.96 40.05
CA GLU A 405 -0.66 16.94 39.79
C GLU A 405 -2.04 16.27 39.69
N GLY A 406 -2.08 14.94 39.73
CA GLY A 406 -3.29 14.17 39.63
C GLY A 406 -4.00 13.91 40.95
N LYS A 407 -5.10 13.13 40.87
CA LYS A 407 -5.79 12.66 42.07
C LYS A 407 -4.95 11.59 42.77
N GLU A 408 -5.21 11.36 44.06
CA GLU A 408 -4.57 10.28 44.81
C GLU A 408 -4.70 8.92 44.09
N GLY A 409 -3.57 8.26 43.85
CA GLY A 409 -3.49 7.00 43.14
C GLY A 409 -3.43 7.11 41.61
N SER A 410 -3.49 8.30 41.00
CA SER A 410 -3.28 8.47 39.56
C SER A 410 -1.82 8.31 39.19
N ARG A 411 -1.59 7.77 37.98
CA ARG A 411 -0.25 7.52 37.41
C ARG A 411 -0.08 8.36 36.15
N ARG A 412 1.16 8.70 35.82
CA ARG A 412 1.55 9.31 34.55
C ARG A 412 2.74 8.56 33.95
N ILE A 413 2.92 8.73 32.65
CA ILE A 413 4.14 8.26 31.98
C ILE A 413 5.33 9.05 32.49
N ARG A 414 6.46 8.37 32.74
CA ARG A 414 7.70 9.03 33.11
C ARG A 414 8.13 10.01 32.02
N PRO A 415 8.35 11.31 32.33
CA PRO A 415 8.61 12.33 31.32
C PRO A 415 9.83 12.10 30.45
N GLU A 416 10.87 11.43 30.99
CA GLU A 416 12.12 11.14 30.31
C GLU A 416 11.99 10.05 29.22
N LEU A 417 10.84 9.38 29.12
CA LEU A 417 10.59 8.30 28.14
C LEU A 417 9.92 8.80 26.86
N TRP A 418 9.48 10.06 26.82
CA TRP A 418 8.89 10.63 25.62
C TRP A 418 9.95 10.87 24.54
N PRO A 419 9.61 10.67 23.25
CA PRO A 419 10.49 11.05 22.15
C PRO A 419 10.71 12.58 22.11
N PRO A 420 11.83 13.04 21.48
CA PRO A 420 12.10 14.47 21.30
C PRO A 420 10.98 15.18 20.55
N ALA A 421 10.54 16.35 21.07
CA ALA A 421 9.43 17.11 20.48
C ALA A 421 9.79 17.87 19.20
N GLU A 422 11.07 18.11 18.96
CA GLU A 422 11.59 18.88 17.81
C GLU A 422 11.81 18.03 16.55
N PHE A 423 11.40 16.78 16.57
CA PHE A 423 11.59 15.88 15.44
C PHE A 423 10.75 16.31 14.22
N VAL A 424 11.43 16.50 13.08
CA VAL A 424 10.79 16.77 11.78
C VAL A 424 11.15 15.64 10.81
N ASP A 425 10.15 14.98 10.24
CA ASP A 425 10.31 13.86 9.33
C ASP A 425 9.51 14.09 8.05
N TYR A 426 10.19 14.10 6.91
CA TYR A 426 9.55 14.13 5.58
C TYR A 426 9.16 12.72 5.08
N GLY A 427 9.42 11.69 5.88
CA GLY A 427 9.14 10.29 5.55
C GLY A 427 10.19 9.65 4.63
N VAL A 428 11.26 10.36 4.27
CA VAL A 428 12.39 9.86 3.48
C VAL A 428 13.69 9.98 4.26
N ARG A 429 14.71 9.20 3.90
CA ARG A 429 16.04 9.29 4.52
C ARG A 429 16.71 10.63 4.18
N SER A 430 17.14 11.34 5.19
CA SER A 430 17.75 12.66 5.00
C SER A 430 19.25 12.59 4.65
N ASP A 431 19.95 11.52 5.06
CA ASP A 431 21.39 11.37 4.89
C ASP A 431 21.77 10.74 3.54
N ALA A 432 20.85 9.99 2.90
CA ALA A 432 21.07 9.28 1.64
C ALA A 432 22.43 8.53 1.59
N SER A 433 22.85 7.98 2.73
CA SER A 433 24.16 7.33 2.91
C SER A 433 24.37 6.12 1.97
N GLU A 434 23.29 5.54 1.46
CA GLU A 434 23.31 4.49 0.44
C GLU A 434 23.87 4.94 -0.92
N LEU A 435 23.96 6.24 -1.16
CA LEU A 435 24.57 6.83 -2.37
C LEU A 435 26.04 7.24 -2.16
N GLU A 436 26.60 7.05 -0.96
CA GLU A 436 27.97 7.44 -0.67
C GLU A 436 28.98 6.69 -1.55
N GLY A 437 29.86 7.43 -2.21
CA GLY A 437 30.86 6.89 -3.14
C GLY A 437 30.30 6.55 -4.53
N ALA A 438 29.03 6.78 -4.81
CA ALA A 438 28.49 6.63 -6.16
C ALA A 438 29.14 7.62 -7.12
N ARG A 439 29.42 7.17 -8.33
CA ARG A 439 29.92 8.04 -9.40
C ARG A 439 28.80 8.91 -9.92
N THR A 440 28.94 10.23 -9.79
CA THR A 440 28.01 11.20 -10.36
C THR A 440 28.59 11.84 -11.61
N GLU A 441 27.76 12.04 -12.64
CA GLU A 441 28.16 12.65 -13.92
C GLU A 441 27.11 13.64 -14.41
N GLU A 442 27.60 14.68 -15.09
CA GLU A 442 26.79 15.53 -15.93
C GLU A 442 27.17 15.31 -17.40
N LEU A 443 26.24 15.59 -18.32
CA LEU A 443 26.48 15.39 -19.75
C LEU A 443 27.75 16.05 -20.25
N GLU A 444 28.05 17.26 -19.75
CA GLU A 444 29.20 18.09 -20.15
C GLU A 444 30.54 17.54 -19.63
N SER A 445 30.55 16.80 -18.53
CA SER A 445 31.73 16.17 -17.93
C SER A 445 31.89 14.70 -18.32
N PHE A 446 30.88 14.09 -18.92
CA PHE A 446 30.90 12.69 -19.27
C PHE A 446 31.94 12.38 -20.36
N THR A 447 32.84 11.45 -20.08
CA THR A 447 33.95 11.08 -20.98
C THR A 447 33.71 9.82 -21.80
N GLY A 448 32.63 9.09 -21.50
CA GLY A 448 32.23 7.88 -22.25
C GLY A 448 31.68 8.21 -23.63
N GLU A 449 31.57 7.21 -24.49
CA GLU A 449 30.97 7.36 -25.81
C GLU A 449 29.47 7.64 -25.70
N LEU A 450 29.00 8.65 -26.41
CA LEU A 450 27.59 9.06 -26.48
C LEU A 450 27.03 8.79 -27.87
N LYS A 451 25.76 8.37 -27.92
CA LYS A 451 25.01 8.17 -29.15
C LYS A 451 23.66 8.88 -29.07
N ASP A 452 23.23 9.45 -30.18
CA ASP A 452 21.89 9.98 -30.33
C ASP A 452 20.84 8.85 -30.25
N THR A 453 20.12 8.75 -29.14
CA THR A 453 19.25 7.64 -28.78
C THR A 453 17.84 8.14 -28.51
N ARG A 454 16.82 7.38 -28.88
CA ARG A 454 15.45 7.70 -28.49
C ARG A 454 15.31 7.55 -26.98
N PHE A 455 14.52 8.44 -26.37
CA PHE A 455 14.29 8.45 -24.93
C PHE A 455 13.78 7.08 -24.42
N VAL A 456 12.80 6.47 -25.09
CA VAL A 456 12.28 5.16 -24.69
C VAL A 456 13.30 4.04 -24.80
N ASP A 457 14.23 4.08 -25.77
CA ASP A 457 15.32 3.11 -25.84
C ASP A 457 16.35 3.33 -24.72
N ALA A 458 16.57 4.58 -24.27
CA ALA A 458 17.39 4.86 -23.10
C ALA A 458 16.77 4.35 -21.79
N ILE A 459 15.44 4.42 -21.66
CA ILE A 459 14.70 3.79 -20.55
C ILE A 459 15.00 2.29 -20.50
N ALA A 460 14.74 1.58 -21.62
CA ALA A 460 14.92 0.13 -21.70
C ALA A 460 16.39 -0.27 -21.43
N ASN A 461 17.34 0.43 -22.05
CA ASN A 461 18.77 0.14 -21.89
C ASN A 461 19.27 0.42 -20.46
N GLY A 462 18.85 1.54 -19.85
CA GLY A 462 19.22 1.88 -18.47
C GLY A 462 18.76 0.82 -17.48
N ILE A 463 17.52 0.38 -17.58
CA ILE A 463 16.96 -0.66 -16.71
C ILE A 463 17.62 -2.03 -16.98
N ASP A 464 17.83 -2.40 -18.26
CA ASP A 464 18.53 -3.64 -18.64
C ASP A 464 19.93 -3.72 -18.00
N ARG A 465 20.70 -2.63 -18.09
CA ARG A 465 22.04 -2.54 -17.48
C ARG A 465 22.00 -2.54 -15.96
N ALA A 466 20.98 -1.92 -15.34
CA ALA A 466 20.81 -1.98 -13.90
C ALA A 466 20.49 -3.43 -13.43
N MET A 467 19.61 -4.15 -14.14
CA MET A 467 19.29 -5.55 -13.85
C MET A 467 20.49 -6.50 -14.06
N GLU A 468 21.40 -6.17 -14.97
CA GLU A 468 22.65 -6.91 -15.16
C GLU A 468 23.59 -6.77 -13.94
N ARG A 469 23.59 -5.61 -13.29
CA ARG A 469 24.44 -5.31 -12.13
C ARG A 469 23.85 -5.73 -10.78
N ASP A 470 22.52 -5.74 -10.66
CA ASP A 470 21.84 -6.07 -9.41
C ASP A 470 20.70 -7.09 -9.65
N ASP A 471 20.94 -8.32 -9.18
CA ASP A 471 19.98 -9.43 -9.31
C ASP A 471 18.71 -9.24 -8.47
N ARG A 472 18.70 -8.29 -7.56
CA ARG A 472 17.53 -7.97 -6.72
C ARG A 472 16.47 -7.17 -7.47
N ILE A 473 16.81 -6.54 -8.60
CA ILE A 473 15.86 -5.72 -9.38
C ILE A 473 14.86 -6.62 -10.07
N VAL A 474 13.57 -6.40 -9.80
CA VAL A 474 12.43 -7.12 -10.39
C VAL A 474 11.44 -6.10 -10.93
N ILE A 475 11.02 -6.25 -12.18
CA ILE A 475 10.01 -5.40 -12.81
C ILE A 475 8.65 -6.08 -12.69
N LEU A 476 7.62 -5.32 -12.33
CA LEU A 476 6.23 -5.80 -12.29
C LEU A 476 5.25 -4.73 -12.78
N GLY A 477 4.20 -5.21 -13.42
CA GLY A 477 3.14 -4.37 -13.98
C GLY A 477 2.37 -5.10 -15.08
N GLU A 478 1.34 -4.45 -15.57
CA GLU A 478 0.49 -4.99 -16.61
C GLU A 478 1.22 -5.02 -17.95
N ASP A 479 1.21 -6.17 -18.62
CA ASP A 479 1.82 -6.41 -19.95
C ASP A 479 3.33 -6.08 -20.09
N VAL A 480 4.03 -5.75 -19.00
CA VAL A 480 5.47 -5.39 -19.05
C VAL A 480 6.35 -6.47 -19.68
N HIS A 481 5.94 -7.73 -19.60
CA HIS A 481 6.65 -8.93 -20.10
C HIS A 481 6.28 -9.33 -21.53
N LYS A 482 5.35 -8.60 -22.16
CA LYS A 482 4.81 -8.90 -23.51
C LYS A 482 4.95 -7.70 -24.45
N LEU A 483 4.23 -7.72 -25.58
CA LEU A 483 4.11 -6.64 -26.55
C LEU A 483 5.47 -6.12 -27.09
N LYS A 484 6.53 -6.96 -27.05
CA LYS A 484 7.90 -6.59 -27.50
C LYS A 484 8.49 -5.39 -26.74
N GLY A 485 8.24 -5.30 -25.44
CA GLY A 485 8.76 -4.25 -24.59
C GLY A 485 7.69 -3.45 -23.84
N GLY A 486 6.61 -4.11 -23.43
CA GLY A 486 5.49 -3.46 -22.77
C GLY A 486 4.65 -2.60 -23.73
N THR A 487 3.73 -1.81 -23.19
CA THR A 487 2.78 -1.05 -24.01
C THR A 487 3.42 0.01 -24.92
N ASN A 488 4.62 0.51 -24.60
CA ASN A 488 5.29 1.59 -25.32
C ASN A 488 6.78 1.33 -25.61
N GLY A 489 7.28 0.14 -25.33
CA GLY A 489 8.67 -0.23 -25.62
C GLY A 489 9.68 0.02 -24.50
N ALA A 490 9.24 0.43 -23.31
CA ALA A 490 10.11 0.76 -22.18
C ALA A 490 10.79 -0.44 -21.50
N THR A 491 10.33 -1.67 -21.77
CA THR A 491 10.93 -2.92 -21.29
C THR A 491 11.47 -3.79 -22.43
N LYS A 492 11.77 -3.18 -23.58
CA LYS A 492 12.24 -3.90 -24.79
C LYS A 492 13.54 -4.65 -24.53
N GLY A 493 13.54 -5.96 -24.85
CA GLY A 493 14.69 -6.85 -24.72
C GLY A 493 14.90 -7.42 -23.33
N ILE A 494 14.23 -6.89 -22.30
CA ILE A 494 14.35 -7.34 -20.91
C ILE A 494 13.69 -8.72 -20.70
N PRO A 495 12.48 -9.00 -21.22
CA PRO A 495 11.82 -10.29 -20.99
C PRO A 495 12.59 -11.50 -21.52
N GLU A 496 13.32 -11.32 -22.60
CA GLU A 496 14.12 -12.36 -23.20
C GLU A 496 15.39 -12.71 -22.41
N LYS A 497 15.93 -11.71 -21.65
CA LYS A 497 17.11 -11.88 -20.81
C LYS A 497 16.77 -12.34 -19.39
N TYR A 498 15.70 -11.81 -18.82
CA TYR A 498 15.37 -11.98 -17.41
C TYR A 498 13.91 -12.41 -17.20
N PRO A 499 13.47 -13.55 -17.79
CA PRO A 499 12.07 -13.98 -17.77
C PRO A 499 11.51 -14.15 -16.34
N GLU A 500 12.35 -14.52 -15.37
CA GLU A 500 11.97 -14.71 -13.96
C GLU A 500 11.96 -13.41 -13.14
N ARG A 501 12.47 -12.31 -13.69
CA ARG A 501 12.56 -11.01 -13.01
C ARG A 501 11.72 -9.91 -13.68
N ILE A 502 10.86 -10.28 -14.62
CA ILE A 502 9.87 -9.38 -15.23
C ILE A 502 8.49 -10.03 -15.19
N LEU A 503 7.64 -9.51 -14.33
CA LEU A 503 6.39 -10.12 -13.92
C LEU A 503 5.20 -9.37 -14.50
N GLY A 504 4.50 -9.99 -15.46
CA GLY A 504 3.24 -9.48 -15.96
C GLY A 504 2.09 -9.79 -15.01
N THR A 505 1.51 -8.78 -14.42
CA THR A 505 0.43 -8.91 -13.45
C THR A 505 -0.93 -9.06 -14.12
N PRO A 506 -1.93 -9.67 -13.45
CA PRO A 506 -3.33 -9.41 -13.78
C PRO A 506 -3.65 -7.92 -13.57
N ILE A 507 -4.77 -7.43 -14.12
CA ILE A 507 -5.30 -6.10 -13.81
C ILE A 507 -5.77 -6.11 -12.36
N SER A 508 -4.93 -5.56 -11.46
CA SER A 508 -5.13 -5.59 -10.01
C SER A 508 -4.14 -4.64 -9.32
N GLU A 509 -4.31 -3.36 -9.55
CA GLU A 509 -3.36 -2.31 -9.15
C GLU A 509 -3.12 -2.26 -7.64
N ASN A 510 -4.15 -2.51 -6.82
CA ASN A 510 -3.97 -2.61 -5.37
C ASN A 510 -3.05 -3.79 -5.01
N ALA A 511 -3.30 -4.98 -5.59
CA ALA A 511 -2.53 -6.17 -5.24
C ALA A 511 -1.08 -6.04 -5.67
N PHE A 512 -0.79 -5.65 -6.92
CA PHE A 512 0.61 -5.63 -7.37
C PHE A 512 1.42 -4.48 -6.79
N ALA A 513 0.80 -3.30 -6.55
CA ALA A 513 1.48 -2.20 -5.88
C ALA A 513 1.84 -2.57 -4.43
N GLY A 514 0.89 -3.14 -3.69
CA GLY A 514 1.14 -3.57 -2.33
C GLY A 514 2.10 -4.76 -2.23
N LEU A 515 2.02 -5.71 -3.17
CA LEU A 515 2.99 -6.80 -3.27
C LEU A 515 4.41 -6.24 -3.45
N ALA A 516 4.59 -5.27 -4.34
CA ALA A 516 5.88 -4.60 -4.51
C ALA A 516 6.33 -3.87 -3.22
N GLY A 517 5.39 -3.22 -2.52
CA GLY A 517 5.66 -2.63 -1.20
C GLY A 517 6.18 -3.66 -0.20
N GLY A 518 5.54 -4.82 -0.12
CA GLY A 518 5.97 -5.93 0.73
C GLY A 518 7.32 -6.52 0.33
N MET A 519 7.59 -6.64 -0.98
CA MET A 519 8.90 -7.05 -1.49
C MET A 519 10.01 -6.09 -1.03
N ALA A 520 9.76 -4.78 -1.11
CA ALA A 520 10.72 -3.76 -0.73
C ALA A 520 10.95 -3.69 0.78
N LEU A 521 9.88 -3.76 1.60
CA LEU A 521 9.97 -3.73 3.06
C LEU A 521 10.78 -4.88 3.66
N ASP A 522 10.80 -6.02 3.01
CA ASP A 522 11.63 -7.17 3.34
C ASP A 522 13.11 -6.91 3.01
N GLY A 523 13.39 -6.09 2.00
CA GLY A 523 14.73 -5.67 1.57
C GLY A 523 15.48 -6.69 0.71
N ARG A 524 14.94 -7.88 0.46
CA ARG A 524 15.57 -8.90 -0.40
C ARG A 524 15.55 -8.53 -1.88
N PHE A 525 14.50 -7.81 -2.33
CA PHE A 525 14.35 -7.39 -3.71
C PHE A 525 14.14 -5.87 -3.84
N ARG A 526 14.42 -5.34 -5.02
CA ARG A 526 14.22 -3.94 -5.42
C ARG A 526 13.19 -3.88 -6.55
N PRO A 527 11.91 -3.79 -6.25
CA PRO A 527 10.87 -3.78 -7.26
C PRO A 527 10.83 -2.47 -8.05
N VAL A 528 10.66 -2.60 -9.36
CA VAL A 528 10.32 -1.52 -10.29
C VAL A 528 8.89 -1.76 -10.75
N VAL A 529 7.96 -0.96 -10.27
CA VAL A 529 6.53 -1.08 -10.58
C VAL A 529 6.19 -0.15 -11.73
N GLU A 530 5.62 -0.67 -12.82
CA GLU A 530 5.08 0.15 -13.88
C GLU A 530 3.56 0.29 -13.76
N PHE A 531 3.10 1.51 -13.51
CA PHE A 531 1.72 1.90 -13.81
C PHE A 531 1.67 2.49 -15.21
N MET A 532 0.78 1.96 -16.04
CA MET A 532 0.67 2.37 -17.44
C MET A 532 0.45 3.88 -17.58
N TYR A 533 -0.42 4.44 -16.73
CA TYR A 533 -0.71 5.88 -16.63
C TYR A 533 -0.91 6.29 -15.16
N PRO A 534 -0.61 7.54 -14.78
CA PRO A 534 -0.74 8.02 -13.41
C PRO A 534 -2.15 7.90 -12.84
N ASP A 535 -3.17 8.05 -13.69
CA ASP A 535 -4.58 7.95 -13.29
C ASP A 535 -4.93 6.58 -12.69
N PHE A 536 -4.26 5.51 -13.11
CA PHE A 536 -4.49 4.16 -12.62
C PHE A 536 -3.96 3.96 -11.20
N MET A 537 -3.02 4.79 -10.74
CA MET A 537 -2.56 4.78 -9.35
C MET A 537 -3.66 5.09 -8.34
N TRP A 538 -4.75 5.75 -8.75
CA TRP A 538 -5.91 5.98 -7.88
C TRP A 538 -6.59 4.69 -7.43
N VAL A 539 -6.56 3.64 -8.24
CA VAL A 539 -7.06 2.31 -7.87
C VAL A 539 -6.22 1.74 -6.71
N ALA A 540 -4.91 2.01 -6.71
CA ALA A 540 -3.96 1.56 -5.70
C ALA A 540 -3.63 2.64 -4.64
N ALA A 541 -4.43 3.67 -4.48
CA ALA A 541 -4.10 4.84 -3.65
C ALA A 541 -3.75 4.49 -2.20
N ASP A 542 -4.43 3.50 -1.59
CA ASP A 542 -4.08 3.03 -0.26
C ASP A 542 -2.64 2.48 -0.23
N GLN A 543 -2.30 1.60 -1.16
CA GLN A 543 -0.97 0.99 -1.20
C GLN A 543 0.13 2.03 -1.46
N VAL A 544 -0.10 2.96 -2.38
CA VAL A 544 0.87 4.00 -2.73
C VAL A 544 1.06 5.00 -1.58
N PHE A 545 -0.03 5.56 -1.03
CA PHE A 545 0.08 6.69 -0.10
C PHE A 545 0.06 6.30 1.38
N ASN A 546 -0.70 5.26 1.78
CA ASN A 546 -0.76 4.85 3.18
C ASN A 546 0.29 3.77 3.51
N GLN A 547 0.46 2.78 2.63
CA GLN A 547 1.32 1.65 2.93
C GLN A 547 2.77 1.94 2.58
N ILE A 548 3.10 2.22 1.33
CA ILE A 548 4.48 2.45 0.86
C ILE A 548 5.00 3.80 1.37
N GLY A 549 4.30 4.89 1.09
CA GLY A 549 4.78 6.24 1.41
C GLY A 549 4.96 6.52 2.91
N LYS A 550 4.16 5.89 3.78
CA LYS A 550 4.24 6.11 5.24
C LYS A 550 5.02 5.03 5.99
N ALA A 551 5.37 3.91 5.34
CA ALA A 551 5.96 2.75 6.01
C ALA A 551 7.21 3.12 6.83
N ARG A 552 8.12 3.84 6.22
CA ARG A 552 9.36 4.23 6.88
C ARG A 552 9.13 5.03 8.16
N HIS A 553 8.32 6.09 8.09
CA HIS A 553 7.98 6.91 9.26
C HIS A 553 7.25 6.08 10.33
N MET A 554 6.25 5.33 9.90
CA MET A 554 5.36 4.56 10.77
C MET A 554 6.11 3.47 11.56
N PHE A 555 7.14 2.88 10.95
CA PHE A 555 7.98 1.84 11.58
C PHE A 555 9.33 2.39 12.10
N GLY A 556 9.36 3.60 12.62
CA GLY A 556 10.47 4.12 13.40
C GLY A 556 11.45 5.03 12.64
N GLY A 557 11.26 5.25 11.34
CA GLY A 557 12.11 6.13 10.53
C GLY A 557 13.41 5.49 9.98
N GLU A 558 13.78 4.31 10.45
CA GLU A 558 14.98 3.58 10.02
C GLU A 558 14.70 2.56 8.91
N GLY A 559 13.44 2.20 8.69
CA GLY A 559 13.02 1.22 7.69
C GLY A 559 13.45 1.60 6.28
N LYS A 560 13.66 0.57 5.44
CA LYS A 560 14.03 0.71 4.02
C LYS A 560 12.84 0.35 3.17
N VAL A 561 12.61 1.12 2.10
CA VAL A 561 11.56 0.83 1.12
C VAL A 561 12.13 1.07 -0.29
N PRO A 562 13.13 0.27 -0.71
CA PRO A 562 13.82 0.43 -1.99
C PRO A 562 12.92 0.02 -3.17
N LEU A 563 12.00 0.90 -3.53
CA LEU A 563 11.01 0.67 -4.58
C LEU A 563 11.00 1.84 -5.56
N VAL A 564 10.99 1.53 -6.85
CA VAL A 564 10.77 2.50 -7.92
C VAL A 564 9.39 2.30 -8.52
N LEU A 565 8.58 3.35 -8.52
CA LEU A 565 7.30 3.40 -9.22
C LEU A 565 7.48 4.25 -10.48
N ARG A 566 7.27 3.65 -11.66
CA ARG A 566 7.34 4.33 -12.96
C ARG A 566 5.96 4.56 -13.52
N THR A 567 5.74 5.72 -14.09
CA THR A 567 4.51 6.04 -14.82
C THR A 567 4.75 7.11 -15.85
N LYS A 568 3.90 7.15 -16.90
CA LYS A 568 4.03 8.13 -17.99
C LYS A 568 2.80 8.99 -18.14
N VAL A 569 2.99 10.28 -18.11
CA VAL A 569 1.97 11.28 -18.42
C VAL A 569 1.69 11.26 -19.92
N ALA A 570 0.44 11.14 -20.32
CA ALA A 570 0.05 11.02 -21.73
C ALA A 570 -0.66 12.28 -22.29
N MET A 571 -0.46 13.44 -21.68
CA MET A 571 -1.05 14.71 -22.14
C MET A 571 -0.67 15.01 -23.59
N GLY A 572 -1.66 15.36 -24.42
CA GLY A 572 -1.48 15.61 -25.84
C GLY A 572 -1.68 14.41 -26.76
N SER A 573 -1.93 13.23 -26.20
CA SER A 573 -2.04 11.96 -26.94
C SER A 573 -3.46 11.54 -27.32
N GLY A 574 -4.50 12.26 -26.84
CA GLY A 574 -5.91 11.97 -27.15
C GLY A 574 -6.52 10.82 -26.38
N TYR A 575 -5.94 10.39 -25.27
CA TYR A 575 -6.48 9.28 -24.44
C TYR A 575 -7.65 9.70 -23.56
N GLY A 576 -7.88 11.00 -23.36
CA GLY A 576 -8.98 11.54 -22.55
C GLY A 576 -8.68 11.54 -21.04
N SER A 577 -9.70 11.94 -20.27
CA SER A 577 -9.54 12.41 -18.88
C SER A 577 -8.97 11.40 -17.87
N GLN A 578 -8.99 10.12 -18.18
CA GLN A 578 -8.55 9.04 -17.26
C GLN A 578 -7.13 8.52 -17.54
N HIS A 579 -6.29 9.27 -18.30
CA HIS A 579 -4.95 8.83 -18.69
C HIS A 579 -3.91 9.97 -18.65
N LEU A 580 -4.29 11.17 -18.24
CA LEU A 580 -3.52 12.37 -18.54
C LEU A 580 -3.08 13.16 -17.29
N MET A 581 -3.25 12.62 -16.10
CA MET A 581 -2.86 13.29 -14.85
C MET A 581 -1.33 13.48 -14.80
N ASP A 582 -0.87 14.66 -14.37
CA ASP A 582 0.49 14.86 -13.87
C ASP A 582 0.49 14.59 -12.36
N PRO A 583 1.18 13.55 -11.88
CA PRO A 583 1.13 13.16 -10.48
C PRO A 583 2.06 13.98 -9.57
N ALA A 584 2.96 14.82 -10.11
CA ALA A 584 4.00 15.53 -9.36
C ALA A 584 3.43 16.30 -8.17
N GLY A 585 2.33 17.06 -8.38
CA GLY A 585 1.73 17.88 -7.32
C GLY A 585 1.17 17.06 -6.15
N ILE A 586 0.52 15.94 -6.42
CA ILE A 586 -0.07 15.07 -5.41
C ILE A 586 1.04 14.40 -4.58
N PHE A 587 2.04 13.84 -5.25
CA PHE A 587 3.17 13.19 -4.59
C PHE A 587 4.04 14.17 -3.80
N ALA A 588 4.25 15.38 -4.30
CA ALA A 588 4.99 16.42 -3.57
C ALA A 588 4.32 16.85 -2.25
N THR A 589 3.01 16.69 -2.15
CA THR A 589 2.24 16.98 -0.92
C THR A 589 2.04 15.75 -0.03
N ALA A 590 2.29 14.55 -0.53
CA ALA A 590 2.27 13.31 0.25
C ALA A 590 3.66 13.02 0.85
N PRO A 591 3.77 12.63 2.13
CA PRO A 591 5.06 12.30 2.72
C PRO A 591 5.60 10.97 2.20
N GLY A 592 6.92 10.80 2.27
CA GLY A 592 7.59 9.52 2.11
C GLY A 592 7.99 9.12 0.69
N TRP A 593 7.79 9.98 -0.30
CA TRP A 593 8.20 9.74 -1.67
C TRP A 593 9.30 10.68 -2.13
N ARG A 594 10.32 10.15 -2.81
CA ARG A 594 11.18 10.94 -3.68
C ARG A 594 10.58 10.98 -5.08
N ILE A 595 10.85 12.05 -5.84
CA ILE A 595 10.21 12.27 -7.14
C ILE A 595 11.26 12.70 -8.15
N VAL A 596 11.34 11.98 -9.27
CA VAL A 596 12.24 12.28 -10.39
C VAL A 596 11.46 12.50 -11.68
N ALA A 597 11.89 13.47 -12.49
CA ALA A 597 11.27 13.78 -13.77
C ALA A 597 12.34 14.22 -14.79
N ALA A 598 12.88 13.28 -15.56
CA ALA A 598 13.90 13.53 -16.55
C ALA A 598 13.39 14.23 -17.82
N SER A 599 14.18 15.13 -18.40
CA SER A 599 13.88 15.82 -19.65
C SER A 599 14.60 15.27 -20.88
N ASN A 600 15.63 14.47 -20.69
CA ASN A 600 16.47 13.94 -21.76
C ASN A 600 17.00 12.52 -21.47
N PRO A 601 17.50 11.77 -22.48
CA PRO A 601 17.96 10.39 -22.33
C PRO A 601 19.12 10.19 -21.36
N PHE A 602 20.11 11.09 -21.34
CA PHE A 602 21.28 11.00 -20.45
C PHE A 602 20.86 11.14 -19.00
N ASP A 603 20.12 12.18 -18.69
CA ASP A 603 19.63 12.42 -17.34
C ASP A 603 18.72 11.28 -16.85
N TYR A 604 17.89 10.69 -17.75
CA TYR A 604 17.05 9.56 -17.38
C TYR A 604 17.86 8.39 -16.85
N VAL A 605 18.94 8.01 -17.54
CA VAL A 605 19.80 6.89 -17.10
C VAL A 605 20.39 7.16 -15.71
N GLY A 606 20.97 8.36 -15.51
CA GLY A 606 21.60 8.68 -14.23
C GLY A 606 20.62 8.85 -13.07
N LEU A 607 19.44 9.46 -13.32
CA LEU A 607 18.36 9.58 -12.33
C LEU A 607 17.76 8.23 -11.98
N MET A 608 17.56 7.34 -12.96
CA MET A 608 17.06 6.00 -12.72
C MET A 608 18.05 5.15 -11.91
N ASN A 609 19.35 5.25 -12.16
CA ASN A 609 20.37 4.58 -11.36
C ASN A 609 20.37 5.11 -9.92
N ALA A 610 20.23 6.41 -9.71
CA ALA A 610 20.10 6.99 -8.36
C ALA A 610 18.81 6.48 -7.67
N ALA A 611 17.68 6.48 -8.38
CA ALA A 611 16.41 5.96 -7.87
C ALA A 611 16.48 4.49 -7.46
N LEU A 612 17.16 3.65 -8.25
CA LEU A 612 17.36 2.23 -7.95
C LEU A 612 18.32 1.99 -6.79
N ALA A 613 19.24 2.90 -6.52
CA ALA A 613 20.19 2.79 -5.41
C ALA A 613 19.59 3.24 -4.08
N LEU A 614 18.64 4.19 -4.10
CA LEU A 614 18.00 4.74 -2.91
C LEU A 614 17.26 3.66 -2.11
N GLU A 615 17.20 3.85 -0.81
CA GLU A 615 16.43 3.03 0.13
C GLU A 615 15.06 3.66 0.49
N ASP A 616 14.71 4.74 -0.17
CA ASP A 616 13.38 5.37 -0.15
C ASP A 616 12.57 4.96 -1.39
N PRO A 617 11.22 5.00 -1.33
CA PRO A 617 10.42 4.83 -2.52
C PRO A 617 10.55 6.05 -3.44
N VAL A 618 10.77 5.80 -4.73
CA VAL A 618 10.96 6.84 -5.75
C VAL A 618 9.88 6.75 -6.82
N LEU A 619 9.19 7.86 -7.06
CA LEU A 619 8.32 8.04 -8.22
C LEU A 619 9.16 8.57 -9.39
N VAL A 620 9.21 7.82 -10.49
CA VAL A 620 9.81 8.26 -11.75
C VAL A 620 8.69 8.64 -12.71
N ILE A 621 8.59 9.93 -13.00
CA ILE A 621 7.58 10.47 -13.91
C ILE A 621 8.19 10.59 -15.31
N GLU A 622 7.51 10.01 -16.28
CA GLU A 622 7.86 10.03 -17.69
C GLU A 622 6.76 10.75 -18.50
N HIS A 623 7.05 11.10 -19.74
CA HIS A 623 6.06 11.72 -20.63
C HIS A 623 6.09 11.11 -22.02
N VAL A 624 4.92 10.81 -22.59
CA VAL A 624 4.83 10.17 -23.92
C VAL A 624 5.44 11.01 -25.05
N ASP A 625 5.39 12.35 -24.96
CA ASP A 625 6.05 13.24 -25.93
C ASP A 625 7.56 13.01 -25.99
N LEU A 626 8.18 12.68 -24.83
CA LEU A 626 9.62 12.43 -24.74
C LEU A 626 10.00 11.06 -25.31
N TYR A 627 9.10 10.05 -25.33
CA TYR A 627 9.43 8.70 -25.76
C TYR A 627 10.00 8.62 -27.18
N THR A 628 9.53 9.48 -28.06
CA THR A 628 10.02 9.59 -29.44
C THR A 628 11.12 10.62 -29.62
N SER A 629 11.34 11.49 -28.64
CA SER A 629 12.42 12.45 -28.67
C SER A 629 13.79 11.76 -28.67
N ARG A 630 14.80 12.45 -29.14
CA ARG A 630 16.16 11.92 -29.24
C ARG A 630 17.14 12.84 -28.52
N GLY A 631 18.19 12.25 -28.02
CA GLY A 631 19.28 12.98 -27.37
C GLY A 631 20.46 12.06 -27.05
N PRO A 632 21.54 12.63 -26.52
CA PRO A 632 22.71 11.86 -26.13
C PRO A 632 22.35 10.86 -25.02
N ALA A 633 22.81 9.61 -25.20
CA ALA A 633 22.79 8.59 -24.15
C ALA A 633 24.10 7.79 -24.24
N PRO A 634 24.56 7.18 -23.15
CA PRO A 634 25.76 6.35 -23.16
C PRO A 634 25.61 5.15 -24.09
N VAL A 635 26.70 4.70 -24.70
CA VAL A 635 26.75 3.49 -25.52
C VAL A 635 26.99 2.25 -24.64
N ASP A 636 27.98 2.29 -23.77
CA ASP A 636 28.41 1.18 -22.94
C ASP A 636 28.50 1.52 -21.45
N ASP A 637 28.87 2.75 -21.11
CA ASP A 637 29.07 3.20 -19.73
C ASP A 637 27.78 3.76 -19.12
N PHE A 638 26.93 2.86 -18.61
CA PHE A 638 25.67 3.21 -17.94
C PHE A 638 25.79 3.33 -16.41
N ASP A 639 26.99 3.17 -15.84
CA ASP A 639 27.21 3.12 -14.40
C ASP A 639 27.57 4.50 -13.83
N TYR A 640 26.62 5.42 -13.89
CA TYR A 640 26.69 6.74 -13.26
C TYR A 640 25.32 7.14 -12.72
N GLN A 641 25.32 8.10 -11.83
CA GLN A 641 24.12 8.72 -11.26
C GLN A 641 24.11 10.22 -11.56
N ILE A 642 22.92 10.82 -11.62
CA ILE A 642 22.73 12.25 -11.41
C ILE A 642 22.67 12.48 -9.91
N GLU A 643 23.43 13.45 -9.40
CA GLU A 643 23.51 13.75 -7.97
C GLU A 643 22.12 14.00 -7.38
N LEU A 644 21.85 13.41 -6.23
CA LEU A 644 20.61 13.61 -5.51
C LEU A 644 20.43 15.09 -5.15
N GLY A 645 19.29 15.65 -5.49
CA GLY A 645 18.95 17.02 -5.14
C GLY A 645 19.68 18.06 -5.99
N LYS A 646 20.20 17.72 -7.18
CA LYS A 646 20.80 18.69 -8.10
C LYS A 646 19.90 19.00 -9.29
N ALA A 647 19.50 20.27 -9.39
CA ALA A 647 18.87 20.84 -10.56
C ALA A 647 19.94 21.21 -11.61
N LYS A 648 19.53 21.39 -12.86
CA LYS A 648 20.41 21.77 -13.96
C LYS A 648 20.00 23.08 -14.59
N ILE A 649 20.92 24.04 -14.66
CA ILE A 649 20.77 25.24 -15.50
C ILE A 649 21.02 24.80 -16.94
N VAL A 650 19.96 24.52 -17.70
CA VAL A 650 20.06 24.10 -19.11
C VAL A 650 20.24 25.26 -20.06
N ARG A 651 19.91 26.46 -19.62
CA ARG A 651 20.21 27.72 -20.32
C ARG A 651 20.46 28.81 -19.28
N PRO A 652 21.66 29.46 -19.28
CA PRO A 652 21.89 30.61 -18.44
C PRO A 652 21.12 31.86 -18.93
N GLY A 653 20.77 32.76 -18.01
CA GLY A 653 20.06 34.00 -18.31
C GLY A 653 20.11 35.00 -17.16
N LYS A 654 19.54 36.22 -17.35
CA LYS A 654 19.60 37.31 -16.39
C LYS A 654 18.26 37.97 -16.06
N ASP A 655 17.27 37.86 -16.95
CA ASP A 655 16.04 38.64 -16.85
C ASP A 655 14.93 37.93 -16.10
N LEU A 656 14.91 36.57 -16.11
CA LEU A 656 13.86 35.74 -15.55
C LEU A 656 14.42 34.34 -15.23
N THR A 657 14.04 33.77 -14.12
CA THR A 657 14.22 32.34 -13.81
C THR A 657 12.99 31.56 -14.23
N ILE A 658 13.17 30.57 -15.10
CA ILE A 658 12.12 29.57 -15.45
C ILE A 658 12.46 28.28 -14.73
N LEU A 659 11.57 27.84 -13.83
CA LEU A 659 11.65 26.55 -13.15
C LEU A 659 10.71 25.57 -13.85
N THR A 660 11.22 24.43 -14.28
CA THR A 660 10.46 23.50 -15.11
C THR A 660 10.99 22.06 -15.00
N TYR A 661 10.30 21.09 -15.58
CA TYR A 661 10.68 19.68 -15.58
C TYR A 661 10.08 18.92 -16.76
N MET A 662 10.56 17.70 -17.03
CA MET A 662 10.08 16.80 -18.10
C MET A 662 10.08 17.47 -19.48
N ASN A 663 8.98 17.24 -20.26
CA ASN A 663 8.81 17.79 -21.61
C ASN A 663 8.68 19.32 -21.64
N MET A 664 8.35 19.97 -20.51
CA MET A 664 8.23 21.43 -20.46
C MET A 664 9.61 22.13 -20.48
N VAL A 665 10.71 21.43 -20.20
CA VAL A 665 12.07 21.95 -20.37
C VAL A 665 12.32 22.31 -21.85
N GLY A 666 12.07 21.39 -22.76
CA GLY A 666 12.22 21.64 -24.20
C GLY A 666 11.31 22.76 -24.71
N LYS A 667 10.03 22.77 -24.27
CA LYS A 667 9.07 23.82 -24.64
C LYS A 667 9.47 25.20 -24.10
N SER A 668 10.07 25.26 -22.90
CA SER A 668 10.59 26.51 -22.33
C SER A 668 11.81 27.03 -23.11
N LEU A 669 12.74 26.17 -23.48
CA LEU A 669 13.90 26.53 -24.31
C LEU A 669 13.46 27.09 -25.67
N GLU A 670 12.53 26.42 -26.34
CA GLU A 670 11.95 26.87 -27.61
C GLU A 670 11.26 28.24 -27.47
N ALA A 671 10.49 28.44 -26.40
CA ALA A 671 9.81 29.72 -26.16
C ALA A 671 10.78 30.85 -25.86
N VAL A 672 11.86 30.59 -25.12
CA VAL A 672 12.93 31.58 -24.86
C VAL A 672 13.63 31.96 -26.15
N GLU A 673 13.93 31.02 -27.03
CA GLU A 673 14.50 31.28 -28.35
C GLU A 673 13.59 32.17 -29.22
N GLN A 674 12.29 31.83 -29.30
CA GLN A 674 11.30 32.57 -30.07
C GLN A 674 11.11 34.02 -29.57
N THR A 675 11.15 34.23 -28.25
CA THR A 675 10.94 35.57 -27.67
C THR A 675 12.24 36.40 -27.58
N GLY A 676 13.38 35.75 -27.57
CA GLY A 676 14.68 36.38 -27.36
C GLY A 676 14.82 37.08 -26.00
N LEU A 677 14.04 36.65 -24.98
CA LEU A 677 14.23 37.08 -23.58
C LEU A 677 15.46 36.39 -23.01
N ASP A 678 16.27 37.08 -22.24
CA ASP A 678 17.45 36.47 -21.58
C ASP A 678 17.05 35.74 -20.30
N ALA A 679 16.18 34.72 -20.46
CA ALA A 679 15.68 33.90 -19.35
C ALA A 679 16.65 32.75 -19.05
N GLU A 680 16.87 32.49 -17.76
CA GLU A 680 17.53 31.29 -17.25
C GLU A 680 16.53 30.16 -17.12
N VAL A 681 16.84 29.01 -17.72
CA VAL A 681 15.98 27.82 -17.65
C VAL A 681 16.65 26.80 -16.76
N VAL A 682 15.93 26.42 -15.69
CA VAL A 682 16.36 25.45 -14.68
C VAL A 682 15.49 24.21 -14.81
N ASP A 683 16.11 23.08 -15.19
CA ASP A 683 15.49 21.75 -15.10
C ASP A 683 15.61 21.24 -13.66
N LEU A 684 14.49 21.07 -12.99
CA LEU A 684 14.43 20.72 -11.58
C LEU A 684 14.90 19.30 -11.29
N ARG A 685 14.69 18.34 -12.21
CA ARG A 685 15.05 16.91 -12.10
C ARG A 685 14.46 16.20 -10.88
N TRP A 686 14.70 16.70 -9.67
CA TRP A 686 14.18 16.22 -8.38
C TRP A 686 13.07 17.14 -7.90
N LEU A 687 11.91 16.58 -7.58
CA LEU A 687 10.70 17.37 -7.31
C LEU A 687 10.17 17.23 -5.89
N ASP A 688 10.68 16.28 -5.11
CA ASP A 688 10.21 16.08 -3.75
C ASP A 688 10.76 17.12 -2.77
N ARG A 689 10.05 17.28 -1.65
CA ARG A 689 10.35 18.33 -0.65
C ARG A 689 11.74 18.19 -0.02
N ALA A 690 12.26 16.98 0.08
CA ALA A 690 13.56 16.70 0.70
C ALA A 690 14.72 16.88 -0.28
N SER A 691 14.50 16.70 -1.59
CA SER A 691 15.54 16.68 -2.61
C SER A 691 15.55 17.91 -3.52
N LEU A 692 14.63 18.87 -3.38
CA LEU A 692 14.60 20.04 -4.26
C LEU A 692 15.84 20.92 -4.03
N ASP A 693 16.55 21.28 -5.13
CA ASP A 693 17.79 22.07 -5.10
C ASP A 693 17.53 23.57 -4.81
N TRP A 694 17.31 23.87 -3.53
CA TRP A 694 17.06 25.23 -3.09
C TRP A 694 18.28 26.16 -3.24
N GLU A 695 19.49 25.62 -3.36
CA GLU A 695 20.72 26.39 -3.60
C GLU A 695 20.70 26.98 -5.02
N THR A 696 20.63 26.10 -6.03
CA THR A 696 20.56 26.50 -7.45
C THR A 696 19.37 27.41 -7.75
N ILE A 697 18.18 27.02 -7.22
CA ILE A 697 16.95 27.81 -7.35
C ILE A 697 17.15 29.20 -6.74
N GLY A 698 17.69 29.27 -5.53
CA GLY A 698 17.92 30.54 -4.82
C GLY A 698 18.95 31.44 -5.47
N GLU A 699 20.04 30.90 -6.01
CA GLU A 699 21.05 31.66 -6.75
C GLU A 699 20.45 32.26 -8.03
N SER A 700 19.67 31.46 -8.78
CA SER A 700 18.97 31.93 -9.97
C SER A 700 17.98 33.04 -9.65
N ILE A 701 17.17 32.91 -8.60
CA ILE A 701 16.19 33.92 -8.17
C ILE A 701 16.89 35.22 -7.75
N ARG A 702 17.95 35.16 -6.96
CA ARG A 702 18.70 36.34 -6.52
C ARG A 702 19.34 37.08 -7.68
N LYS A 703 19.67 36.39 -8.76
CA LYS A 703 20.25 36.96 -9.98
C LYS A 703 19.20 37.65 -10.85
N THR A 704 18.01 37.06 -10.99
CA THR A 704 17.01 37.50 -11.97
C THR A 704 15.89 38.33 -11.36
N ASN A 705 15.64 38.21 -10.06
CA ASN A 705 14.56 38.85 -9.28
C ASN A 705 13.13 38.55 -9.79
N ALA A 706 12.97 37.61 -10.71
CA ALA A 706 11.70 37.23 -11.31
C ALA A 706 11.64 35.72 -11.57
N VAL A 707 10.50 35.10 -11.27
CA VAL A 707 10.32 33.66 -11.40
C VAL A 707 9.06 33.29 -12.20
N MET A 708 9.21 32.32 -13.08
CA MET A 708 8.11 31.66 -13.77
C MET A 708 8.24 30.17 -13.61
N ILE A 709 7.18 29.50 -13.13
CA ILE A 709 7.09 28.04 -13.08
C ILE A 709 6.33 27.57 -14.32
N VAL A 710 6.90 26.62 -15.06
CA VAL A 710 6.31 26.07 -16.27
C VAL A 710 6.10 24.57 -16.10
N GLU A 711 4.86 24.12 -16.16
CA GLU A 711 4.45 22.75 -15.84
C GLU A 711 3.27 22.26 -16.71
N GLN A 712 3.05 20.96 -16.78
CA GLN A 712 1.90 20.35 -17.47
C GLN A 712 0.65 20.29 -16.61
N GLY A 713 0.79 20.26 -15.29
CA GLY A 713 -0.31 20.07 -14.34
C GLY A 713 -1.44 21.07 -14.48
N VAL A 714 -2.62 20.73 -13.94
CA VAL A 714 -3.80 21.60 -13.94
C VAL A 714 -3.63 22.78 -12.98
N GLN A 715 -4.33 23.86 -13.19
CA GLN A 715 -4.14 25.14 -12.49
C GLN A 715 -4.19 25.05 -10.97
N GLY A 716 -5.20 24.33 -10.42
CA GLY A 716 -5.51 24.43 -8.98
C GLY A 716 -4.68 23.52 -8.08
N THR A 717 -4.25 22.37 -8.57
CA THR A 717 -3.65 21.28 -7.75
C THR A 717 -2.31 20.79 -8.27
N SER A 718 -1.65 21.56 -9.11
CA SER A 718 -0.39 21.20 -9.71
C SER A 718 0.81 21.45 -8.79
N TYR A 719 1.94 20.88 -9.14
CA TYR A 719 3.21 21.02 -8.46
C TYR A 719 3.62 22.48 -8.25
N GLY A 720 3.45 23.32 -9.27
CA GLY A 720 3.79 24.73 -9.22
C GLY A 720 2.96 25.54 -8.22
N SER A 721 1.80 25.07 -7.77
CA SER A 721 1.03 25.73 -6.71
C SER A 721 1.78 25.66 -5.38
N TRP A 722 2.29 24.48 -5.03
CA TRP A 722 3.11 24.28 -3.84
C TRP A 722 4.47 25.00 -3.97
N LEU A 723 5.15 24.83 -5.10
CA LEU A 723 6.46 25.44 -5.34
C LEU A 723 6.41 26.99 -5.29
N SER A 724 5.32 27.58 -5.80
CA SER A 724 5.10 29.03 -5.74
C SER A 724 4.98 29.55 -4.30
N ASP A 725 4.28 28.83 -3.41
CA ASP A 725 4.21 29.17 -1.99
C ASP A 725 5.58 29.10 -1.30
N GLU A 726 6.32 28.03 -1.57
CA GLU A 726 7.67 27.85 -0.99
C GLU A 726 8.66 28.93 -1.47
N ILE A 727 8.63 29.28 -2.76
CA ILE A 727 9.46 30.38 -3.30
C ILE A 727 9.07 31.70 -2.65
N GLN A 728 7.78 31.98 -2.52
CA GLN A 728 7.29 33.20 -1.86
C GLN A 728 7.77 33.30 -0.41
N ARG A 729 7.79 32.20 0.33
CA ARG A 729 8.25 32.17 1.74
C ARG A 729 9.75 32.35 1.86
N ARG A 730 10.54 31.74 0.96
CA ARG A 730 12.01 31.71 1.05
C ARG A 730 12.69 32.91 0.45
N PHE A 731 12.09 33.49 -0.60
CA PHE A 731 12.74 34.47 -1.46
C PHE A 731 11.95 35.75 -1.71
N PHE A 732 10.94 36.04 -0.87
CA PHE A 732 10.08 37.23 -1.01
C PHE A 732 10.86 38.52 -1.21
N ASP A 733 11.92 38.73 -0.43
CA ASP A 733 12.75 39.95 -0.48
C ASP A 733 13.57 40.15 -1.78
N TYR A 734 13.60 39.09 -2.60
CA TYR A 734 14.31 39.10 -3.89
C TYR A 734 13.34 39.14 -5.08
N LEU A 735 12.03 39.17 -4.86
CA LEU A 735 11.06 39.13 -5.95
C LEU A 735 10.54 40.54 -6.28
N ASP A 736 10.78 40.99 -7.51
CA ASP A 736 10.24 42.25 -8.02
C ASP A 736 8.75 42.14 -8.45
N GLN A 737 8.23 40.92 -8.54
CA GLN A 737 6.86 40.63 -8.97
C GLN A 737 6.39 39.27 -8.41
N PRO A 738 5.06 38.99 -8.39
CA PRO A 738 4.55 37.68 -8.00
C PRO A 738 5.14 36.56 -8.86
N VAL A 739 5.30 35.36 -8.27
CA VAL A 739 5.69 34.15 -9.00
C VAL A 739 4.67 33.87 -10.10
N MET A 740 5.12 33.89 -11.35
CA MET A 740 4.27 33.60 -12.50
C MET A 740 4.16 32.09 -12.73
N ARG A 741 3.07 31.66 -13.36
CA ARG A 741 2.88 30.24 -13.67
C ARG A 741 2.31 30.06 -15.07
N VAL A 742 2.87 29.11 -15.82
CA VAL A 742 2.30 28.54 -17.04
C VAL A 742 1.96 27.08 -16.74
N HIS A 743 0.71 26.72 -16.91
CA HIS A 743 0.14 25.43 -16.54
C HIS A 743 -1.06 25.08 -17.44
N GLY A 744 -1.59 23.86 -17.32
CA GLY A 744 -2.83 23.46 -17.96
C GLY A 744 -4.05 24.23 -17.42
N ARG A 745 -5.20 24.02 -18.03
CA ARG A 745 -6.48 24.60 -17.58
C ARG A 745 -7.05 23.82 -16.38
N GLU A 746 -8.18 24.29 -15.83
CA GLU A 746 -8.82 23.64 -14.69
C GLU A 746 -9.50 22.31 -15.02
N ALA A 747 -9.93 22.13 -16.27
CA ALA A 747 -10.57 20.90 -16.71
C ALA A 747 -9.56 19.84 -17.12
N SER A 748 -9.86 18.57 -16.83
CA SER A 748 -9.10 17.45 -17.37
C SER A 748 -9.14 17.48 -18.91
N PRO A 749 -8.02 17.16 -19.58
CA PRO A 749 -7.99 17.09 -21.05
C PRO A 749 -9.02 16.12 -21.62
N SER A 750 -9.52 16.44 -22.80
CA SER A 750 -10.57 15.67 -23.50
C SER A 750 -9.97 14.83 -24.62
N ILE A 751 -10.71 13.81 -25.08
CA ILE A 751 -10.33 13.00 -26.25
C ILE A 751 -10.39 13.81 -27.57
N SER A 752 -11.17 14.88 -27.62
CA SER A 752 -11.19 15.78 -28.78
C SER A 752 -9.89 16.53 -28.91
N LYS A 753 -9.19 16.38 -30.02
CA LYS A 753 -7.91 17.05 -30.29
C LYS A 753 -8.00 18.57 -30.05
N VAL A 754 -9.10 19.21 -30.43
CA VAL A 754 -9.27 20.67 -30.27
C VAL A 754 -9.42 21.04 -28.80
N LEU A 755 -10.24 20.27 -28.04
CA LEU A 755 -10.45 20.53 -26.61
C LEU A 755 -9.22 20.18 -25.78
N GLU A 756 -8.54 19.09 -26.10
CA GLU A 756 -7.29 18.72 -25.45
C GLU A 756 -6.24 19.81 -25.61
N GLN A 757 -6.02 20.30 -26.85
CA GLN A 757 -5.10 21.37 -27.13
C GLN A 757 -5.43 22.70 -26.45
N GLN A 758 -6.67 22.91 -26.01
CA GLN A 758 -7.04 24.07 -25.19
C GLN A 758 -6.80 23.86 -23.71
N ALA A 759 -6.72 22.60 -23.26
CA ALA A 759 -6.60 22.24 -21.84
C ALA A 759 -5.15 22.07 -21.36
N ILE A 760 -4.22 21.71 -22.26
CA ILE A 760 -2.82 21.45 -21.92
C ILE A 760 -1.94 22.71 -22.06
N ALA A 761 -0.80 22.75 -21.33
CA ALA A 761 0.22 23.77 -21.50
C ALA A 761 1.08 23.51 -22.74
N LYS A 762 1.32 24.53 -23.55
CA LYS A 762 2.05 24.45 -24.82
C LYS A 762 3.16 25.47 -24.91
N THR A 763 4.05 25.34 -25.90
CA THR A 763 5.10 26.33 -26.20
C THR A 763 4.51 27.73 -26.40
N GLU A 764 3.36 27.85 -27.09
CA GLU A 764 2.70 29.13 -27.35
C GLU A 764 2.21 29.83 -26.07
N ASP A 765 1.79 29.06 -25.04
CA ASP A 765 1.40 29.62 -23.75
C ASP A 765 2.63 30.19 -23.02
N VAL A 766 3.77 29.50 -23.10
CA VAL A 766 5.05 30.00 -22.55
C VAL A 766 5.52 31.23 -23.31
N VAL A 767 5.47 31.24 -24.66
CA VAL A 767 5.80 32.40 -25.51
C VAL A 767 4.93 33.60 -25.15
N ALA A 768 3.64 33.42 -24.95
CA ALA A 768 2.73 34.49 -24.55
C ALA A 768 3.08 35.06 -23.19
N ALA A 769 3.39 34.22 -22.21
CA ALA A 769 3.82 34.63 -20.86
C ALA A 769 5.17 35.40 -20.91
N LEU A 770 6.17 34.86 -21.63
CA LEU A 770 7.50 35.51 -21.77
C LEU A 770 7.40 36.85 -22.52
N SER A 771 6.51 36.94 -23.53
CA SER A 771 6.27 38.18 -24.27
C SER A 771 5.65 39.26 -23.38
N ALA A 772 4.73 38.86 -22.48
CA ALA A 772 4.15 39.77 -21.48
C ALA A 772 5.24 40.32 -20.51
N VAL A 773 6.13 39.45 -20.03
CA VAL A 773 7.28 39.87 -19.19
C VAL A 773 8.15 40.83 -19.93
N LYS A 774 8.52 40.54 -21.19
CA LYS A 774 9.35 41.41 -22.04
C LYS A 774 8.71 42.78 -22.30
N ALA A 775 7.39 42.84 -22.39
CA ALA A 775 6.64 44.09 -22.53
C ALA A 775 6.53 44.91 -21.25
N GLY A 776 7.06 44.42 -20.13
CA GLY A 776 7.05 45.12 -18.83
C GLY A 776 5.73 44.95 -18.08
N PHE A 777 5.00 43.89 -18.32
CA PHE A 777 3.77 43.54 -17.60
C PHE A 777 4.11 43.31 -16.12
N GLY A 778 3.71 44.26 -15.27
CA GLY A 778 4.01 44.25 -13.83
C GLY A 778 4.60 45.56 -13.30
N ARG A 779 4.76 46.57 -14.15
CA ARG A 779 5.19 47.93 -13.72
C ARG A 779 4.04 48.94 -13.80
N ASN A 780 2.80 48.54 -13.61
CA ASN A 780 1.69 49.48 -13.43
C ASN A 780 1.05 49.28 -12.08
#